data_ecc7829a2749ecab1647fa2c76d44874
#
_entry.id   ecc7829a2749ecab1647fa2c76d44874
#
_cell.length_a   1.000
_cell.length_b   1.000
_cell.length_c   1.000
_cell.angle_alpha   90.00
_cell.angle_beta   90.00
_cell.angle_gamma   90.00
#
_symmetry.space_group_name_H-M   'P 1'
#
loop_
_entity.id
_entity.type
_entity.pdbx_description
1 polymer ?
#
loop_
_entity_poly.entity_id
_entity_poly.type
_entity_poly.pdbx_seq_one_letter_code
_entity_poly.pdbx_strand_id
1 'polypeptide(L)'
;MTVPVRRLLAALPLLAAGVPGALHAQQTLTPELAAAMRQLGAVQLSPDGRWVAYTLTVSDLKESSTNPDLWMVPAAGGAPVRLTNHKAVDDQPRWSPDGRYLAFLSSRGGKPQLYRLAVAGGEPEALTESKTGVQAFAWSPDGARIAFVAPRDPTPEEERKTKEKDDPIVVDQNHVPARLQLLEVATRTVTVLSKGDYHVMDPRWSPDGRQLAFVTVPTPKADDMRFSDIRVIDVATGAERTLVGTPGPDASPAWSPDGQWIAFTTNPNKASAMTQSRLAVVPAAGGTPRMLGADFLHQPGAPAWSPDGQQLWFWAQARTRTELYRIPAAGGAATRASDLAGAGGVSVYAPPSLSADGKAVAFGRSAIDAPEEVYVARLDAPWKQVALTTNNPEVAALSLARGEVIRWKSKDGMEIEGVLTYPVGYQPGRRYPTMAVIHGGPSGVWTEAFGATWYHPAQVYAAQGWLVFQPNIRGSSGYGDKFQGANYRDWGGGDYQDIQSGLDDLVKRGVADSTRLAQTGWSYGGYMTAWTLTQTNRFKAVSVGAGLTNMYSMYSTNDLQLVLEDYFGAEPWDDEQAYRRASAMVHIKKARTPTIILHGQADTRVPVGQAQELYMGLKKNDVPVELVLYPREPHGLLEPRHMVDKLARELAFFAKYVLGPRTLQ
;
A
#
# COMPACT_ATOMS: atom_id res chain seq x y z
N MET A 1 64.69 65.88 34.87
CA MET A 1 63.48 66.74 34.89
C MET A 1 62.59 66.22 33.78
N THR A 2 61.66 65.36 34.12
CA THR A 2 60.78 64.66 33.16
C THR A 2 59.32 65.00 33.52
N VAL A 3 58.60 65.60 32.58
CA VAL A 3 57.21 66.00 32.72
C VAL A 3 56.37 64.81 32.17
N PRO A 4 55.30 64.31 32.81
CA PRO A 4 54.48 63.28 32.28
C PRO A 4 53.32 63.82 31.41
N VAL A 5 53.14 63.28 30.25
CA VAL A 5 52.03 63.53 29.28
C VAL A 5 50.81 62.70 29.74
N ARG A 6 49.70 63.34 30.10
CA ARG A 6 48.39 62.74 30.31
C ARG A 6 47.72 62.48 28.93
N ARG A 7 47.42 61.21 28.57
CA ARG A 7 46.53 60.88 27.47
C ARG A 7 45.07 60.86 27.97
N LEU A 8 44.25 61.69 27.35
CA LEU A 8 42.79 61.56 27.36
C LEU A 8 42.34 60.42 26.51
N LEU A 9 41.64 59.43 27.08
CA LEU A 9 40.88 58.40 26.34
C LEU A 9 39.48 58.94 26.09
N ALA A 10 39.15 59.23 24.84
CA ALA A 10 37.79 59.51 24.41
C ALA A 10 37.09 58.15 24.17
N ALA A 11 36.00 57.90 24.90
CA ALA A 11 35.11 56.71 24.68
C ALA A 11 34.19 56.99 23.48
N LEU A 12 34.36 56.24 22.38
CA LEU A 12 33.34 56.13 21.33
C LEU A 12 32.29 55.10 21.72
N PRO A 13 30.98 55.37 21.52
CA PRO A 13 29.98 54.35 21.67
C PRO A 13 30.02 53.33 20.50
N LEU A 14 30.23 52.06 20.78
CA LEU A 14 30.00 50.97 19.83
C LEU A 14 28.49 50.91 19.47
N LEU A 15 28.12 51.35 18.30
CA LEU A 15 26.89 50.98 17.65
C LEU A 15 27.02 49.48 17.26
N ALA A 16 26.31 48.62 18.01
CA ALA A 16 26.08 47.22 17.61
C ALA A 16 25.20 47.21 16.37
N ALA A 17 25.80 47.12 15.21
CA ALA A 17 25.10 46.78 13.99
C ALA A 17 24.59 45.33 14.15
N GLY A 18 23.28 45.17 14.35
CA GLY A 18 22.61 43.88 14.31
C GLY A 18 22.86 43.25 12.92
N VAL A 19 23.60 42.15 12.90
CA VAL A 19 23.71 41.29 11.74
C VAL A 19 22.29 40.79 11.43
N PRO A 20 21.69 41.06 10.25
CA PRO A 20 20.42 40.45 9.92
C PRO A 20 20.67 38.94 9.90
N GLY A 21 19.96 38.21 10.78
CA GLY A 21 20.01 36.76 10.79
C GLY A 21 19.73 36.26 9.36
N ALA A 22 20.68 35.56 8.78
CA ALA A 22 20.47 34.86 7.53
C ALA A 22 19.24 33.98 7.73
N LEU A 23 18.14 34.33 7.08
CA LEU A 23 17.01 33.43 6.89
C LEU A 23 17.59 32.21 6.18
N HIS A 24 17.92 31.15 6.91
CA HIS A 24 18.19 29.87 6.33
C HIS A 24 16.93 29.50 5.55
N ALA A 25 17.01 29.51 4.23
CA ALA A 25 15.93 28.99 3.39
C ALA A 25 15.64 27.56 3.88
N GLN A 26 14.48 27.38 4.48
CA GLN A 26 14.09 26.10 5.02
C GLN A 26 14.08 25.09 3.87
N GLN A 27 14.80 23.98 4.00
CA GLN A 27 14.92 22.99 2.96
C GLN A 27 13.54 22.37 2.64
N THR A 28 13.24 22.19 1.37
CA THR A 28 11.98 21.57 0.91
C THR A 28 12.22 20.12 0.50
N LEU A 29 11.17 19.31 0.52
CA LEU A 29 11.23 17.90 0.13
C LEU A 29 11.48 17.78 -1.37
N THR A 30 12.57 17.09 -1.75
CA THR A 30 12.93 16.78 -3.16
C THR A 30 12.60 15.32 -3.48
N PRO A 31 12.55 14.92 -4.78
CA PRO A 31 12.43 13.52 -5.18
C PRO A 31 13.47 12.59 -4.54
N GLU A 32 14.73 13.04 -4.45
CA GLU A 32 15.83 12.28 -3.87
C GLU A 32 15.66 12.10 -2.36
N LEU A 33 15.29 13.17 -1.64
CA LEU A 33 14.99 13.08 -0.21
C LEU A 33 13.79 12.18 0.06
N ALA A 34 12.74 12.28 -0.74
CA ALA A 34 11.56 11.43 -0.63
C ALA A 34 11.90 9.94 -0.84
N ALA A 35 12.71 9.62 -1.86
CA ALA A 35 13.15 8.25 -2.13
C ALA A 35 14.15 7.71 -1.08
N ALA A 36 14.90 8.61 -0.41
CA ALA A 36 15.84 8.24 0.66
C ALA A 36 15.16 8.07 2.03
N MET A 37 13.90 8.50 2.19
CA MET A 37 13.17 8.31 3.43
C MET A 37 13.01 6.84 3.77
N ARG A 38 13.20 6.53 5.06
CA ARG A 38 12.99 5.17 5.58
C ARG A 38 11.51 4.87 5.62
N GLN A 39 11.12 3.69 5.13
CA GLN A 39 9.74 3.25 5.08
C GLN A 39 9.49 2.18 6.14
N LEU A 40 8.48 2.38 6.98
CA LEU A 40 8.04 1.43 7.96
C LEU A 40 7.29 0.27 7.27
N GLY A 41 7.60 -0.96 7.67
CA GLY A 41 6.89 -2.14 7.22
C GLY A 41 6.08 -2.82 8.34
N ALA A 42 6.26 -4.12 8.52
CA ALA A 42 5.54 -4.89 9.53
C ALA A 42 5.80 -4.37 10.96
N VAL A 43 4.74 -4.30 11.79
CA VAL A 43 4.82 -3.93 13.22
C VAL A 43 4.23 -5.04 14.06
N GLN A 44 4.99 -5.57 15.04
CA GLN A 44 4.60 -6.72 15.86
C GLN A 44 4.91 -6.45 17.33
N LEU A 45 3.88 -6.40 18.16
CA LEU A 45 4.02 -6.35 19.62
C LEU A 45 4.44 -7.72 20.15
N SER A 46 5.39 -7.75 21.09
CA SER A 46 5.80 -9.01 21.73
C SER A 46 4.66 -9.62 22.55
N PRO A 47 4.62 -10.96 22.77
CA PRO A 47 3.57 -11.60 23.55
C PRO A 47 3.40 -11.01 24.95
N ASP A 48 4.50 -10.62 25.61
CA ASP A 48 4.48 -9.98 26.93
C ASP A 48 4.20 -8.47 26.91
N GLY A 49 3.98 -7.89 25.71
CA GLY A 49 3.65 -6.47 25.53
C GLY A 49 4.80 -5.50 25.83
N ARG A 50 6.05 -5.97 26.03
CA ARG A 50 7.19 -5.12 26.40
C ARG A 50 7.97 -4.56 25.23
N TRP A 51 7.92 -5.19 24.06
CA TRP A 51 8.71 -4.84 22.89
C TRP A 51 7.83 -4.75 21.64
N VAL A 52 8.19 -3.87 20.75
CA VAL A 52 7.63 -3.82 19.39
C VAL A 52 8.74 -4.11 18.40
N ALA A 53 8.63 -5.22 17.66
CA ALA A 53 9.47 -5.51 16.51
C ALA A 53 8.86 -4.88 15.26
N TYR A 54 9.70 -4.34 14.37
CA TYR A 54 9.25 -3.76 13.11
C TYR A 54 10.31 -3.88 12.03
N THR A 55 9.89 -3.73 10.78
CA THR A 55 10.83 -3.61 9.65
C THR A 55 10.97 -2.16 9.24
N LEU A 56 12.20 -1.78 8.86
CA LEU A 56 12.50 -0.46 8.35
C LEU A 56 13.30 -0.61 7.05
N THR A 57 12.70 -0.19 5.95
CA THR A 57 13.32 -0.24 4.62
C THR A 57 14.14 1.01 4.36
N VAL A 58 15.39 0.82 3.97
CA VAL A 58 16.31 1.89 3.55
C VAL A 58 16.58 1.76 2.06
N SER A 59 16.51 2.88 1.34
CA SER A 59 16.88 2.94 -0.07
C SER A 59 18.36 3.29 -0.24
N ASP A 60 19.07 2.51 -1.03
CA ASP A 60 20.40 2.83 -1.52
C ASP A 60 20.28 3.39 -2.94
N LEU A 61 20.36 4.73 -3.06
CA LEU A 61 20.30 5.40 -4.37
C LEU A 61 21.50 5.11 -5.25
N LYS A 62 22.65 4.75 -4.67
CA LYS A 62 23.86 4.42 -5.44
C LYS A 62 23.73 3.07 -6.12
N GLU A 63 23.28 2.07 -5.39
CA GLU A 63 23.08 0.69 -5.90
C GLU A 63 21.69 0.51 -6.53
N SER A 64 20.79 1.49 -6.39
CA SER A 64 19.38 1.44 -6.84
C SER A 64 18.64 0.23 -6.24
N SER A 65 18.81 0.00 -4.95
CA SER A 65 18.22 -1.12 -4.23
C SER A 65 17.55 -0.67 -2.93
N THR A 66 16.63 -1.48 -2.43
CA THR A 66 16.00 -1.29 -1.12
C THR A 66 16.39 -2.43 -0.18
N ASN A 67 16.60 -2.12 1.09
CA ASN A 67 16.97 -3.10 2.10
C ASN A 67 16.11 -2.95 3.36
N PRO A 68 15.08 -3.79 3.54
CA PRO A 68 14.39 -3.90 4.82
C PRO A 68 15.23 -4.68 5.83
N ASP A 69 15.34 -4.12 7.05
CA ASP A 69 15.97 -4.74 8.20
C ASP A 69 15.01 -4.79 9.39
N LEU A 70 15.28 -5.72 10.31
CA LEU A 70 14.53 -5.85 11.55
C LEU A 70 15.05 -4.90 12.62
N TRP A 71 14.12 -4.26 13.29
CA TRP A 71 14.34 -3.39 14.43
C TRP A 71 13.41 -3.76 15.57
N MET A 72 13.74 -3.36 16.78
CA MET A 72 12.82 -3.40 17.91
C MET A 72 12.96 -2.17 18.80
N VAL A 73 11.88 -1.82 19.48
CA VAL A 73 11.82 -0.70 20.42
C VAL A 73 11.01 -1.10 21.65
N PRO A 74 11.40 -0.64 22.89
CA PRO A 74 10.58 -0.89 24.06
C PRO A 74 9.18 -0.27 23.91
N ALA A 75 8.13 -0.99 24.23
CA ALA A 75 6.74 -0.47 24.18
C ALA A 75 6.48 0.65 25.19
N ALA A 76 7.31 0.76 26.24
CA ALA A 76 7.29 1.88 27.20
C ALA A 76 8.07 3.11 26.71
N GLY A 77 8.66 3.07 25.51
CA GLY A 77 9.56 4.09 24.98
C GLY A 77 11.02 3.81 25.31
N GLY A 78 11.91 4.34 24.51
CA GLY A 78 13.36 4.15 24.64
C GLY A 78 14.04 4.17 23.27
N ALA A 79 15.34 3.90 23.21
CA ALA A 79 16.08 3.88 21.97
C ALA A 79 15.75 2.61 21.15
N PRO A 80 15.43 2.74 19.86
CA PRO A 80 15.31 1.58 18.98
C PRO A 80 16.63 0.84 18.81
N VAL A 81 16.56 -0.49 18.67
CA VAL A 81 17.70 -1.37 18.43
C VAL A 81 17.54 -2.04 17.06
N ARG A 82 18.55 -1.91 16.20
CA ARG A 82 18.62 -2.65 14.93
C ARG A 82 19.03 -4.08 15.21
N LEU A 83 18.22 -5.05 14.76
CA LEU A 83 18.44 -6.47 15.00
C LEU A 83 19.19 -7.15 13.85
N THR A 84 18.98 -6.68 12.62
CA THR A 84 19.69 -7.21 11.44
C THR A 84 20.32 -6.07 10.64
N ASN A 85 21.41 -6.39 9.91
CA ASN A 85 22.15 -5.40 9.11
C ASN A 85 22.74 -6.02 7.84
N HIS A 86 22.20 -7.15 7.40
CA HIS A 86 22.67 -7.81 6.19
C HIS A 86 22.18 -7.05 4.95
N LYS A 87 22.94 -7.10 3.83
CA LYS A 87 22.56 -6.44 2.56
C LYS A 87 21.36 -7.07 1.83
N ALA A 88 20.92 -8.25 2.24
CA ALA A 88 19.73 -8.91 1.70
C ALA A 88 18.51 -8.59 2.57
N VAL A 89 17.34 -8.68 1.97
CA VAL A 89 16.03 -8.46 2.59
C VAL A 89 15.85 -9.33 3.83
N ASP A 90 15.52 -8.70 4.97
CA ASP A 90 15.06 -9.33 6.21
C ASP A 90 13.68 -8.74 6.55
N ASP A 91 12.61 -9.54 6.44
CA ASP A 91 11.23 -9.05 6.56
C ASP A 91 10.29 -10.06 7.24
N GLN A 92 9.05 -9.65 7.48
CA GLN A 92 7.98 -10.45 8.10
C GLN A 92 8.32 -10.99 9.49
N PRO A 93 8.77 -10.16 10.46
CA PRO A 93 9.06 -10.63 11.80
C PRO A 93 7.83 -11.25 12.48
N ARG A 94 8.03 -12.38 13.19
CA ARG A 94 7.03 -13.02 14.03
C ARG A 94 7.69 -13.48 15.33
N TRP A 95 7.15 -13.06 16.45
CA TRP A 95 7.59 -13.51 17.75
C TRP A 95 7.32 -14.99 17.96
N SER A 96 8.26 -15.72 18.58
CA SER A 96 7.95 -17.02 19.17
C SER A 96 6.93 -16.83 20.31
N PRO A 97 6.10 -17.83 20.64
CA PRO A 97 5.08 -17.70 21.69
C PRO A 97 5.65 -17.34 23.08
N ASP A 98 6.88 -17.75 23.36
CA ASP A 98 7.60 -17.45 24.61
C ASP A 98 8.35 -16.10 24.58
N GLY A 99 8.32 -15.38 23.44
CA GLY A 99 8.96 -14.09 23.25
C GLY A 99 10.50 -14.13 23.20
N ARG A 100 11.12 -15.30 23.18
CA ARG A 100 12.59 -15.44 23.18
C ARG A 100 13.23 -15.30 21.80
N TYR A 101 12.47 -15.55 20.75
CA TYR A 101 12.94 -15.51 19.38
C TYR A 101 12.05 -14.65 18.49
N LEU A 102 12.66 -14.04 17.47
CA LEU A 102 11.99 -13.54 16.29
C LEU A 102 12.30 -14.47 15.11
N ALA A 103 11.29 -15.07 14.49
CA ALA A 103 11.44 -15.66 13.17
C ALA A 103 11.13 -14.62 12.10
N PHE A 104 11.76 -14.76 10.92
CA PHE A 104 11.62 -13.82 9.81
C PHE A 104 12.04 -14.47 8.49
N LEU A 105 11.68 -13.85 7.39
CA LEU A 105 12.16 -14.26 6.07
C LEU A 105 13.42 -13.47 5.70
N SER A 106 14.44 -14.18 5.24
CA SER A 106 15.70 -13.58 4.77
C SER A 106 16.13 -14.14 3.42
N SER A 107 16.54 -13.24 2.53
CA SER A 107 17.07 -13.61 1.21
C SER A 107 18.58 -13.76 1.16
N ARG A 108 19.27 -13.98 2.29
CA ARG A 108 20.74 -14.12 2.40
C ARG A 108 21.31 -15.24 1.53
N GLY A 109 20.53 -16.29 1.29
CA GLY A 109 20.87 -17.41 0.41
C GLY A 109 20.39 -17.26 -1.04
N GLY A 110 19.93 -16.06 -1.44
CA GLY A 110 19.41 -15.78 -2.79
C GLY A 110 17.89 -15.91 -2.90
N LYS A 111 17.27 -16.91 -2.30
CA LYS A 111 15.81 -17.06 -2.17
C LYS A 111 15.38 -16.83 -0.73
N PRO A 112 14.18 -16.32 -0.47
CA PRO A 112 13.68 -16.14 0.89
C PRO A 112 13.68 -17.46 1.67
N GLN A 113 14.32 -17.49 2.82
CA GLN A 113 14.34 -18.62 3.75
C GLN A 113 13.83 -18.19 5.11
N LEU A 114 13.32 -19.12 5.87
CA LEU A 114 12.96 -18.89 7.26
C LEU A 114 14.22 -18.85 8.13
N TYR A 115 14.39 -17.76 8.85
CA TYR A 115 15.45 -17.57 9.85
C TYR A 115 14.82 -17.33 11.23
N ARG A 116 15.61 -17.55 12.28
CA ARG A 116 15.30 -17.08 13.64
C ARG A 116 16.48 -16.32 14.22
N LEU A 117 16.18 -15.38 15.10
CA LEU A 117 17.14 -14.61 15.89
C LEU A 117 16.72 -14.62 17.35
N ALA A 118 17.64 -14.90 18.26
CA ALA A 118 17.39 -14.77 19.70
C ALA A 118 17.29 -13.28 20.07
N VAL A 119 16.25 -12.90 20.81
CA VAL A 119 16.03 -11.51 21.22
C VAL A 119 17.13 -11.00 22.17
N ALA A 120 17.74 -11.91 22.93
CA ALA A 120 18.87 -11.62 23.78
C ALA A 120 20.17 -11.30 23.02
N GLY A 121 20.19 -11.45 21.70
CA GLY A 121 21.33 -11.22 20.81
C GLY A 121 21.90 -12.50 20.21
N GLY A 122 22.82 -12.34 19.27
CA GLY A 122 23.43 -13.43 18.50
C GLY A 122 23.23 -13.26 17.00
N GLU A 123 23.73 -14.22 16.22
CA GLU A 123 23.56 -14.22 14.76
C GLU A 123 22.25 -14.94 14.37
N PRO A 124 21.60 -14.47 13.30
CA PRO A 124 20.44 -15.16 12.73
C PRO A 124 20.78 -16.57 12.25
N GLU A 125 19.94 -17.54 12.60
CA GLU A 125 20.07 -18.94 12.24
C GLU A 125 19.07 -19.34 11.16
N ALA A 126 19.53 -19.90 10.03
CA ALA A 126 18.66 -20.43 8.99
C ALA A 126 17.89 -21.66 9.48
N LEU A 127 16.59 -21.71 9.22
CA LEU A 127 15.72 -22.82 9.59
C LEU A 127 15.32 -23.67 8.38
N THR A 128 15.38 -23.12 7.15
CA THR A 128 14.99 -23.81 5.90
C THR A 128 16.05 -23.63 4.81
N GLU A 129 16.03 -24.53 3.81
CA GLU A 129 16.89 -24.51 2.63
C GLU A 129 16.07 -24.82 1.35
N SER A 130 14.88 -24.21 1.21
CA SER A 130 14.03 -24.39 0.04
C SER A 130 14.67 -23.80 -1.22
N LYS A 131 14.73 -24.54 -2.32
CA LYS A 131 15.22 -24.04 -3.62
C LYS A 131 14.29 -23.00 -4.26
N THR A 132 13.02 -23.01 -3.88
CA THR A 132 11.99 -22.09 -4.43
C THR A 132 11.70 -20.91 -3.52
N GLY A 133 12.09 -21.00 -2.24
CA GLY A 133 11.91 -19.97 -1.23
C GLY A 133 10.61 -20.08 -0.44
N VAL A 134 10.63 -19.57 0.78
CA VAL A 134 9.49 -19.50 1.70
C VAL A 134 8.69 -18.22 1.48
N GLN A 135 7.36 -18.33 1.43
CA GLN A 135 6.45 -17.20 1.15
C GLN A 135 5.75 -16.67 2.41
N ALA A 136 5.37 -17.59 3.32
CA ALA A 136 4.66 -17.25 4.57
C ALA A 136 4.97 -18.30 5.64
N PHE A 137 4.80 -17.95 6.91
CA PHE A 137 5.00 -18.89 8.02
C PHE A 137 4.22 -18.49 9.27
N ALA A 138 4.02 -19.46 10.18
CA ALA A 138 3.40 -19.27 11.49
C ALA A 138 4.01 -20.22 12.52
N TRP A 139 4.35 -19.70 13.72
CA TRP A 139 4.75 -20.49 14.88
C TRP A 139 3.60 -21.32 15.42
N SER A 140 3.86 -22.56 15.81
CA SER A 140 2.95 -23.34 16.65
C SER A 140 2.84 -22.72 18.06
N PRO A 141 1.69 -22.86 18.75
CA PRO A 141 1.50 -22.28 20.09
C PRO A 141 2.52 -22.71 21.14
N ASP A 142 3.08 -23.91 21.01
CA ASP A 142 4.13 -24.46 21.88
C ASP A 142 5.56 -24.02 21.48
N GLY A 143 5.70 -23.33 20.32
CA GLY A 143 7.01 -22.91 19.79
C GLY A 143 7.90 -24.03 19.27
N ALA A 144 7.43 -25.29 19.26
CA ALA A 144 8.23 -26.44 18.83
C ALA A 144 8.25 -26.59 17.30
N ARG A 145 7.24 -26.06 16.61
CA ARG A 145 7.07 -26.22 15.17
C ARG A 145 6.78 -24.90 14.50
N ILE A 146 7.06 -24.84 13.18
CA ILE A 146 6.66 -23.73 12.31
C ILE A 146 5.96 -24.31 11.08
N ALA A 147 4.72 -23.89 10.84
CA ALA A 147 4.07 -24.12 9.58
C ALA A 147 4.55 -23.05 8.58
N PHE A 148 4.90 -23.45 7.37
CA PHE A 148 5.34 -22.53 6.34
C PHE A 148 4.81 -22.90 4.96
N VAL A 149 4.83 -21.96 4.06
CA VAL A 149 4.33 -22.09 2.68
C VAL A 149 5.50 -21.90 1.72
N ALA A 150 5.73 -22.88 0.88
CA ALA A 150 6.71 -22.82 -0.19
C ALA A 150 6.27 -23.68 -1.38
N PRO A 151 6.56 -23.30 -2.64
CA PRO A 151 6.43 -24.22 -3.77
C PRO A 151 7.33 -25.44 -3.56
N ARG A 152 7.00 -26.57 -4.22
CA ARG A 152 7.91 -27.70 -4.25
C ARG A 152 9.24 -27.33 -4.91
N ASP A 153 10.30 -28.00 -4.54
CA ASP A 153 11.56 -27.88 -5.27
C ASP A 153 11.40 -28.36 -6.72
N PRO A 154 12.16 -27.78 -7.65
CA PRO A 154 12.18 -28.24 -9.04
C PRO A 154 12.64 -29.70 -9.12
N THR A 155 12.05 -30.45 -10.01
CA THR A 155 12.52 -31.80 -10.35
C THR A 155 13.87 -31.72 -11.06
N PRO A 156 14.70 -32.80 -11.04
CA PRO A 156 15.95 -32.83 -11.79
C PRO A 156 15.76 -32.54 -13.31
N GLU A 157 14.62 -32.94 -13.87
CA GLU A 157 14.29 -32.67 -15.26
C GLU A 157 13.99 -31.17 -15.53
N GLU A 158 13.24 -30.52 -14.62
CA GLU A 158 12.99 -29.07 -14.70
C GLU A 158 14.30 -28.26 -14.54
N GLU A 159 15.18 -28.67 -13.61
CA GLU A 159 16.49 -28.04 -13.44
C GLU A 159 17.37 -28.22 -14.71
N ARG A 160 17.35 -29.43 -15.31
CA ARG A 160 18.06 -29.71 -16.55
C ARG A 160 17.56 -28.82 -17.68
N LYS A 161 16.23 -28.79 -17.90
CA LYS A 161 15.61 -27.96 -18.94
C LYS A 161 15.93 -26.48 -18.78
N THR A 162 15.83 -25.93 -17.57
CA THR A 162 16.19 -24.55 -17.29
C THR A 162 17.66 -24.27 -17.58
N LYS A 163 18.56 -25.18 -17.20
CA LYS A 163 20.00 -25.05 -17.47
C LYS A 163 20.33 -25.09 -18.97
N GLU A 164 19.63 -25.94 -19.70
CA GLU A 164 19.77 -26.11 -21.16
C GLU A 164 19.02 -25.06 -21.96
N LYS A 165 18.22 -24.20 -21.29
CA LYS A 165 17.30 -23.23 -21.92
C LYS A 165 16.24 -23.90 -22.81
N ASP A 166 15.83 -25.12 -22.44
CA ASP A 166 14.73 -25.90 -23.03
C ASP A 166 13.51 -25.82 -22.09
N ASP A 167 13.15 -24.59 -21.71
CA ASP A 167 12.14 -24.29 -20.69
C ASP A 167 11.04 -23.32 -21.20
N PRO A 168 10.37 -23.65 -22.35
CA PRO A 168 9.27 -22.85 -22.82
C PRO A 168 8.11 -22.88 -21.80
N ILE A 169 7.44 -21.74 -21.65
CA ILE A 169 6.28 -21.62 -20.76
C ILE A 169 5.02 -21.92 -21.56
N VAL A 170 4.30 -22.97 -21.16
CA VAL A 170 2.94 -23.23 -21.64
C VAL A 170 1.99 -22.51 -20.71
N VAL A 171 1.36 -21.43 -21.20
CA VAL A 171 0.45 -20.60 -20.42
C VAL A 171 -0.65 -21.49 -19.83
N ASP A 172 -1.00 -21.21 -18.56
CA ASP A 172 -1.97 -21.95 -17.74
C ASP A 172 -1.56 -23.36 -17.31
N GLN A 173 -0.40 -23.86 -17.69
CA GLN A 173 0.06 -25.21 -17.34
C GLN A 173 1.35 -25.24 -16.52
N ASN A 174 2.25 -24.26 -16.69
CA ASN A 174 3.56 -24.24 -16.04
C ASN A 174 3.59 -23.51 -14.68
N HIS A 175 2.51 -23.53 -13.91
CA HIS A 175 2.52 -23.01 -12.55
C HIS A 175 2.83 -24.10 -11.52
N VAL A 176 3.57 -23.75 -10.49
CA VAL A 176 3.88 -24.62 -9.36
C VAL A 176 3.21 -24.08 -8.11
N PRO A 177 2.10 -24.70 -7.65
CA PRO A 177 1.42 -24.26 -6.44
C PRO A 177 2.33 -24.38 -5.21
N ALA A 178 2.25 -23.40 -4.32
CA ALA A 178 2.86 -23.50 -3.01
C ALA A 178 2.08 -24.48 -2.13
N ARG A 179 2.79 -25.17 -1.25
CA ARG A 179 2.29 -26.21 -0.33
C ARG A 179 2.46 -25.77 1.11
N LEU A 180 1.55 -26.24 1.96
CA LEU A 180 1.72 -26.15 3.39
C LEU A 180 2.73 -27.19 3.85
N GLN A 181 3.78 -26.74 4.54
CA GLN A 181 4.84 -27.58 5.06
C GLN A 181 5.01 -27.32 6.56
N LEU A 182 5.51 -28.31 7.27
CA LEU A 182 5.77 -28.28 8.71
C LEU A 182 7.25 -28.48 8.97
N LEU A 183 7.83 -27.56 9.72
CA LEU A 183 9.20 -27.63 10.23
C LEU A 183 9.19 -27.98 11.72
N GLU A 184 9.85 -29.05 12.11
CA GLU A 184 10.23 -29.32 13.50
C GLU A 184 11.48 -28.49 13.84
N VAL A 185 11.35 -27.54 14.76
CA VAL A 185 12.42 -26.54 15.02
C VAL A 185 13.69 -27.17 15.57
N ALA A 186 13.56 -28.20 16.42
CA ALA A 186 14.71 -28.86 17.07
C ALA A 186 15.50 -29.73 16.10
N THR A 187 14.85 -30.46 15.22
CA THR A 187 15.48 -31.47 14.34
C THR A 187 15.71 -30.96 12.91
N ARG A 188 15.12 -29.83 12.55
CA ARG A 188 15.08 -29.26 11.17
C ARG A 188 14.37 -30.16 10.16
N THR A 189 13.60 -31.15 10.63
CA THR A 189 12.83 -32.02 9.75
C THR A 189 11.68 -31.27 9.16
N VAL A 190 11.52 -31.35 7.83
CA VAL A 190 10.42 -30.76 7.07
C VAL A 190 9.49 -31.84 6.55
N THR A 191 8.19 -31.66 6.74
CA THR A 191 7.13 -32.54 6.23
C THR A 191 6.12 -31.75 5.43
N VAL A 192 5.77 -32.20 4.23
CA VAL A 192 4.70 -31.61 3.41
C VAL A 192 3.36 -32.08 3.97
N LEU A 193 2.52 -31.14 4.40
CA LEU A 193 1.20 -31.43 4.96
C LEU A 193 0.11 -31.45 3.85
N SER A 194 0.01 -30.37 3.06
CA SER A 194 -1.05 -30.27 2.03
C SER A 194 -0.70 -31.01 0.76
N LYS A 195 -1.67 -31.76 0.19
CA LYS A 195 -1.47 -32.60 -1.00
C LYS A 195 -2.43 -32.28 -2.15
N GLY A 196 -3.42 -31.40 -1.93
CA GLY A 196 -4.42 -31.05 -2.92
C GLY A 196 -3.87 -30.25 -4.10
N ASP A 197 -4.59 -30.18 -5.20
CA ASP A 197 -4.22 -29.41 -6.39
C ASP A 197 -4.74 -27.97 -6.27
N TYR A 198 -4.07 -27.18 -5.44
CA TYR A 198 -4.36 -25.77 -5.15
C TYR A 198 -3.10 -25.09 -4.63
N HIS A 199 -3.07 -23.77 -4.72
CA HIS A 199 -2.02 -22.94 -4.13
C HIS A 199 -2.40 -22.54 -2.70
N VAL A 200 -1.46 -22.64 -1.74
CA VAL A 200 -1.65 -22.36 -0.31
C VAL A 200 -1.11 -20.99 0.05
N MET A 201 -1.84 -20.32 0.96
CA MET A 201 -1.45 -19.04 1.58
C MET A 201 -1.88 -18.99 3.05
N ASP A 202 -1.33 -18.04 3.79
CA ASP A 202 -1.76 -17.54 5.12
C ASP A 202 -2.09 -18.64 6.17
N PRO A 203 -1.12 -19.48 6.59
CA PRO A 203 -1.34 -20.53 7.58
C PRO A 203 -1.54 -19.94 8.99
N ARG A 204 -2.50 -20.53 9.76
CA ARG A 204 -2.83 -20.15 11.13
C ARG A 204 -3.07 -21.37 12.00
N TRP A 205 -2.34 -21.47 13.10
CA TRP A 205 -2.49 -22.56 14.05
C TRP A 205 -3.73 -22.42 14.92
N SER A 206 -4.38 -23.54 15.22
CA SER A 206 -5.34 -23.62 16.33
C SER A 206 -4.62 -23.43 17.68
N PRO A 207 -5.29 -22.88 18.71
CA PRO A 207 -4.65 -22.62 20.01
C PRO A 207 -4.06 -23.87 20.68
N ASP A 208 -4.63 -25.04 20.41
CA ASP A 208 -4.14 -26.34 20.93
C ASP A 208 -3.00 -26.97 20.09
N GLY A 209 -2.60 -26.34 18.98
CA GLY A 209 -1.55 -26.81 18.09
C GLY A 209 -1.88 -28.08 17.31
N ARG A 210 -3.15 -28.51 17.24
CA ARG A 210 -3.55 -29.72 16.53
C ARG A 210 -3.98 -29.49 15.09
N GLN A 211 -4.45 -28.29 14.77
CA GLN A 211 -4.95 -27.97 13.44
C GLN A 211 -4.30 -26.70 12.88
N LEU A 212 -4.32 -26.59 11.56
CA LEU A 212 -3.97 -25.38 10.81
C LEU A 212 -5.16 -24.98 9.95
N ALA A 213 -5.58 -23.72 10.04
CA ALA A 213 -6.39 -23.08 9.04
C ALA A 213 -5.47 -22.39 8.03
N PHE A 214 -5.84 -22.41 6.76
CA PHE A 214 -5.05 -21.78 5.70
C PHE A 214 -5.96 -21.39 4.52
N VAL A 215 -5.51 -20.45 3.73
CA VAL A 215 -6.21 -20.01 2.52
C VAL A 215 -5.71 -20.82 1.32
N THR A 216 -6.61 -21.19 0.43
CA THR A 216 -6.30 -21.83 -0.84
C THR A 216 -6.91 -21.08 -2.01
N VAL A 217 -6.21 -21.07 -3.15
CA VAL A 217 -6.72 -20.61 -4.44
C VAL A 217 -6.41 -21.65 -5.50
N PRO A 218 -7.18 -21.71 -6.61
CA PRO A 218 -6.96 -22.72 -7.65
C PRO A 218 -5.52 -22.74 -8.19
N THR A 219 -4.99 -21.56 -8.53
CA THR A 219 -3.60 -21.40 -9.00
C THR A 219 -2.97 -20.14 -8.42
N PRO A 220 -1.66 -19.90 -8.57
CA PRO A 220 -1.03 -18.65 -8.13
C PRO A 220 -1.31 -17.44 -9.05
N LYS A 221 -2.22 -17.52 -10.01
CA LYS A 221 -2.59 -16.42 -10.90
C LYS A 221 -3.33 -15.32 -10.14
N ALA A 222 -3.19 -14.08 -10.61
CA ALA A 222 -3.82 -12.93 -9.99
C ALA A 222 -5.35 -13.01 -9.98
N ASP A 223 -5.97 -13.44 -11.08
CA ASP A 223 -7.42 -13.61 -11.18
C ASP A 223 -7.97 -14.70 -10.26
N ASP A 224 -7.20 -15.74 -9.96
CA ASP A 224 -7.62 -16.84 -9.10
C ASP A 224 -7.68 -16.46 -7.61
N MET A 225 -7.06 -15.34 -7.20
CA MET A 225 -7.13 -14.82 -5.83
C MET A 225 -8.56 -14.52 -5.39
N ARG A 226 -9.46 -14.26 -6.31
CA ARG A 226 -10.89 -14.03 -6.06
C ARG A 226 -11.70 -15.29 -5.72
N PHE A 227 -11.13 -16.48 -5.92
CA PHE A 227 -11.70 -17.78 -5.60
C PHE A 227 -11.04 -18.42 -4.39
N SER A 228 -10.59 -17.59 -3.44
CA SER A 228 -9.95 -18.09 -2.24
C SER A 228 -10.95 -18.70 -1.29
N ASP A 229 -10.59 -19.91 -0.79
CA ASP A 229 -11.33 -20.67 0.22
C ASP A 229 -10.50 -20.82 1.50
N ILE A 230 -11.15 -21.06 2.63
CA ILE A 230 -10.48 -21.43 3.87
C ILE A 230 -10.60 -22.93 4.10
N ARG A 231 -9.46 -23.59 4.29
CA ARG A 231 -9.36 -25.01 4.62
C ARG A 231 -8.76 -25.20 6.01
N VAL A 232 -9.06 -26.35 6.59
CA VAL A 232 -8.46 -26.80 7.87
C VAL A 232 -7.86 -28.18 7.68
N ILE A 233 -6.66 -28.38 8.23
CA ILE A 233 -5.95 -29.66 8.23
C ILE A 233 -5.60 -30.07 9.67
N ASP A 234 -5.81 -31.34 10.00
CA ASP A 234 -5.30 -31.95 11.22
C ASP A 234 -3.83 -32.30 11.02
N VAL A 235 -2.97 -31.80 11.88
CA VAL A 235 -1.51 -31.88 11.70
C VAL A 235 -0.97 -33.30 11.91
N ALA A 236 -1.60 -34.10 12.77
CA ALA A 236 -1.14 -35.45 13.09
C ALA A 236 -1.54 -36.46 12.00
N THR A 237 -2.76 -36.31 11.46
CA THR A 237 -3.31 -37.28 10.50
C THR A 237 -3.18 -36.82 9.05
N GLY A 238 -3.00 -35.53 8.81
CA GLY A 238 -3.05 -34.91 7.47
C GLY A 238 -4.46 -34.87 6.88
N ALA A 239 -5.50 -35.17 7.68
CA ALA A 239 -6.88 -35.09 7.25
C ALA A 239 -7.27 -33.61 7.04
N GLU A 240 -7.71 -33.28 5.84
CA GLU A 240 -8.05 -31.90 5.48
C GLU A 240 -9.50 -31.79 4.99
N ARG A 241 -10.09 -30.61 5.17
CA ARG A 241 -11.43 -30.27 4.69
C ARG A 241 -11.54 -28.79 4.32
N THR A 242 -12.41 -28.46 3.38
CA THR A 242 -12.85 -27.08 3.19
C THR A 242 -13.73 -26.68 4.37
N LEU A 243 -13.38 -25.58 5.04
CA LEU A 243 -14.17 -25.01 6.13
C LEU A 243 -15.15 -23.96 5.63
N VAL A 244 -14.66 -23.07 4.76
CA VAL A 244 -15.45 -22.02 4.10
C VAL A 244 -15.09 -22.03 2.62
N GLY A 245 -16.12 -22.02 1.77
CA GLY A 245 -16.01 -21.93 0.32
C GLY A 245 -17.22 -21.16 -0.18
N THR A 246 -17.20 -19.84 -0.05
CA THR A 246 -18.28 -18.98 -0.57
C THR A 246 -18.00 -18.65 -2.05
N PRO A 247 -18.98 -18.13 -2.80
CA PRO A 247 -18.74 -17.74 -4.20
C PRO A 247 -17.68 -16.64 -4.40
N GLY A 248 -17.37 -15.87 -3.35
CA GLY A 248 -16.34 -14.84 -3.40
C GLY A 248 -15.15 -15.18 -2.49
N PRO A 249 -14.15 -14.28 -2.39
CA PRO A 249 -12.94 -14.56 -1.64
C PRO A 249 -13.19 -14.71 -0.14
N ASP A 250 -12.68 -15.79 0.43
CA ASP A 250 -12.60 -16.06 1.87
C ASP A 250 -11.13 -16.00 2.29
N ALA A 251 -10.77 -15.12 3.25
CA ALA A 251 -9.39 -14.85 3.59
C ALA A 251 -9.17 -14.49 5.07
N SER A 252 -7.90 -14.39 5.46
CA SER A 252 -7.47 -13.93 6.79
C SER A 252 -8.10 -14.72 7.95
N PRO A 253 -8.01 -16.06 7.98
CA PRO A 253 -8.57 -16.84 9.07
C PRO A 253 -7.88 -16.54 10.40
N ALA A 254 -8.66 -16.43 11.48
CA ALA A 254 -8.17 -16.21 12.84
C ALA A 254 -8.95 -17.11 13.81
N TRP A 255 -8.24 -18.00 14.51
CA TRP A 255 -8.82 -18.88 15.51
C TRP A 255 -9.23 -18.11 16.76
N SER A 256 -10.39 -18.42 17.32
CA SER A 256 -10.77 -17.96 18.67
C SER A 256 -9.85 -18.57 19.73
N PRO A 257 -9.62 -17.90 20.88
CA PRO A 257 -8.74 -18.41 21.94
C PRO A 257 -9.13 -19.78 22.48
N ASP A 258 -10.43 -20.14 22.45
CA ASP A 258 -10.95 -21.44 22.86
C ASP A 258 -10.91 -22.51 21.75
N GLY A 259 -10.48 -22.12 20.53
CA GLY A 259 -10.42 -23.00 19.37
C GLY A 259 -11.78 -23.41 18.78
N GLN A 260 -12.91 -22.83 19.26
CA GLN A 260 -14.24 -23.24 18.83
C GLN A 260 -14.70 -22.52 17.55
N TRP A 261 -14.11 -21.36 17.23
CA TRP A 261 -14.52 -20.51 16.12
C TRP A 261 -13.32 -20.07 15.28
N ILE A 262 -13.59 -19.77 14.01
CA ILE A 262 -12.67 -19.07 13.12
C ILE A 262 -13.37 -17.80 12.62
N ALA A 263 -12.74 -16.64 12.86
CA ALA A 263 -13.12 -15.38 12.24
C ALA A 263 -12.36 -15.21 10.93
N PHE A 264 -12.97 -14.54 9.96
CA PHE A 264 -12.36 -14.33 8.64
C PHE A 264 -12.99 -13.14 7.91
N THR A 265 -12.36 -12.72 6.84
CA THR A 265 -12.95 -11.78 5.87
C THR A 265 -13.54 -12.55 4.70
N THR A 266 -14.69 -12.13 4.22
CA THR A 266 -15.38 -12.77 3.09
C THR A 266 -16.11 -11.76 2.23
N ASN A 267 -16.30 -12.10 0.97
CA ASN A 267 -17.33 -11.52 0.13
C ASN A 267 -18.31 -12.66 -0.24
N PRO A 268 -19.41 -12.85 0.48
CA PRO A 268 -20.27 -14.04 0.37
C PRO A 268 -21.02 -14.13 -0.96
N ASN A 269 -21.08 -13.02 -1.70
CA ASN A 269 -21.65 -12.98 -3.04
C ASN A 269 -20.56 -13.32 -4.08
N LYS A 270 -20.92 -13.33 -5.35
CA LYS A 270 -19.92 -13.46 -6.44
C LYS A 270 -18.77 -12.47 -6.19
N ALA A 271 -17.53 -12.96 -6.31
CA ALA A 271 -16.36 -12.10 -6.22
C ALA A 271 -16.50 -10.90 -7.16
N SER A 272 -16.42 -9.71 -6.60
CA SER A 272 -16.56 -8.48 -7.36
C SER A 272 -15.64 -7.40 -6.79
N ALA A 273 -14.89 -6.76 -7.67
CA ALA A 273 -14.07 -5.59 -7.33
C ALA A 273 -14.91 -4.38 -6.86
N MET A 274 -16.24 -4.44 -7.04
CA MET A 274 -17.18 -3.36 -6.73
C MET A 274 -17.86 -3.51 -5.35
N THR A 275 -17.51 -4.53 -4.59
CA THR A 275 -18.08 -4.77 -3.25
C THR A 275 -16.98 -4.90 -2.22
N GLN A 276 -17.26 -4.42 -1.00
CA GLN A 276 -16.35 -4.53 0.12
C GLN A 276 -16.41 -5.90 0.76
N SER A 277 -15.29 -6.35 1.33
CA SER A 277 -15.28 -7.51 2.20
C SER A 277 -16.14 -7.28 3.45
N ARG A 278 -16.55 -8.37 4.08
CA ARG A 278 -17.29 -8.41 5.34
C ARG A 278 -16.53 -9.27 6.34
N LEU A 279 -16.80 -9.07 7.62
CA LEU A 279 -16.34 -10.00 8.66
C LEU A 279 -17.38 -11.10 8.87
N ALA A 280 -16.90 -12.31 9.11
CA ALA A 280 -17.71 -13.44 9.46
C ALA A 280 -17.02 -14.33 10.51
N VAL A 281 -17.80 -15.17 11.17
CA VAL A 281 -17.31 -16.25 12.04
C VAL A 281 -17.97 -17.56 11.64
N VAL A 282 -17.22 -18.66 11.75
CA VAL A 282 -17.72 -20.01 11.50
C VAL A 282 -17.26 -20.94 12.62
N PRO A 283 -18.10 -21.93 13.06
CA PRO A 283 -17.62 -22.95 14.00
C PRO A 283 -16.42 -23.69 13.42
N ALA A 284 -15.38 -23.88 14.22
CA ALA A 284 -14.16 -24.58 13.79
C ALA A 284 -14.45 -26.02 13.34
N ALA A 285 -15.49 -26.65 13.85
CA ALA A 285 -15.97 -27.97 13.42
C ALA A 285 -16.68 -27.96 12.04
N GLY A 286 -16.99 -26.79 11.50
CA GLY A 286 -17.77 -26.59 10.28
C GLY A 286 -19.20 -26.14 10.56
N GLY A 287 -19.88 -25.70 9.54
CA GLY A 287 -21.23 -25.16 9.62
C GLY A 287 -21.42 -23.91 8.77
N THR A 288 -22.56 -23.26 8.89
CA THR A 288 -22.86 -22.04 8.15
C THR A 288 -22.15 -20.84 8.75
N PRO A 289 -21.37 -20.06 7.97
CA PRO A 289 -20.79 -18.82 8.42
C PRO A 289 -21.86 -17.82 8.86
N ARG A 290 -21.56 -17.09 9.94
CA ARG A 290 -22.39 -16.00 10.42
C ARG A 290 -21.70 -14.68 10.13
N MET A 291 -22.36 -13.85 9.32
CA MET A 291 -21.88 -12.51 8.99
C MET A 291 -21.95 -11.58 10.20
N LEU A 292 -20.96 -10.71 10.34
CA LEU A 292 -20.87 -9.71 11.41
C LEU A 292 -20.98 -8.30 10.82
N GLY A 293 -21.62 -7.38 11.58
CA GLY A 293 -21.66 -5.96 11.21
C GLY A 293 -22.36 -5.70 9.89
N ALA A 294 -23.60 -6.17 9.70
CA ALA A 294 -24.37 -6.00 8.45
C ALA A 294 -24.45 -4.53 7.99
N ASP A 295 -24.51 -3.59 8.95
CA ASP A 295 -24.60 -2.14 8.69
C ASP A 295 -23.22 -1.45 8.63
N PHE A 296 -22.13 -2.21 8.69
CA PHE A 296 -20.79 -1.63 8.66
C PHE A 296 -20.40 -1.22 7.23
N LEU A 297 -20.31 0.09 7.00
CA LEU A 297 -20.13 0.67 5.65
C LEU A 297 -18.67 0.78 5.21
N HIS A 298 -17.71 0.48 6.11
CA HIS A 298 -16.28 0.66 5.80
C HIS A 298 -15.64 -0.66 5.39
N GLN A 299 -14.47 -0.59 4.74
CA GLN A 299 -13.71 -1.75 4.33
C GLN A 299 -12.99 -2.39 5.55
N PRO A 300 -13.47 -3.52 6.11
CA PRO A 300 -12.76 -4.18 7.19
C PRO A 300 -11.53 -4.91 6.68
N GLY A 301 -10.47 -4.92 7.50
CA GLY A 301 -9.29 -5.73 7.30
C GLY A 301 -9.31 -7.02 8.11
N ALA A 302 -8.14 -7.70 8.18
CA ALA A 302 -7.97 -8.97 8.89
C ALA A 302 -8.34 -8.86 10.38
N PRO A 303 -9.15 -9.81 10.91
CA PRO A 303 -9.58 -9.80 12.30
C PRO A 303 -8.52 -10.36 13.27
N ALA A 304 -8.57 -9.87 14.51
CA ALA A 304 -7.87 -10.44 15.66
C ALA A 304 -8.84 -10.61 16.82
N TRP A 305 -8.82 -11.75 17.50
CA TRP A 305 -9.67 -12.01 18.67
C TRP A 305 -9.15 -11.30 19.91
N SER A 306 -10.06 -10.82 20.76
CA SER A 306 -9.73 -10.50 22.15
C SER A 306 -9.38 -11.80 22.92
N PRO A 307 -8.53 -11.73 23.97
CA PRO A 307 -8.12 -12.92 24.73
C PRO A 307 -9.27 -13.68 25.38
N ASP A 308 -10.36 -13.00 25.71
CA ASP A 308 -11.58 -13.59 26.27
C ASP A 308 -12.53 -14.19 25.23
N GLY A 309 -12.18 -14.07 23.92
CA GLY A 309 -13.01 -14.56 22.81
C GLY A 309 -14.31 -13.80 22.58
N GLN A 310 -14.55 -12.67 23.27
CA GLN A 310 -15.82 -11.96 23.19
C GLN A 310 -15.88 -10.93 22.08
N GLN A 311 -14.72 -10.43 21.63
CA GLN A 311 -14.60 -9.36 20.63
C GLN A 311 -13.68 -9.76 19.49
N LEU A 312 -13.94 -9.18 18.31
CA LEU A 312 -13.01 -9.12 17.20
C LEU A 312 -12.54 -7.69 17.03
N TRP A 313 -11.22 -7.52 16.93
CA TRP A 313 -10.55 -6.27 16.62
C TRP A 313 -10.09 -6.28 15.19
N PHE A 314 -10.24 -5.17 14.49
CA PHE A 314 -9.81 -5.04 13.09
C PHE A 314 -9.55 -3.59 12.71
N TRP A 315 -8.59 -3.37 11.84
CA TRP A 315 -8.45 -2.11 11.16
C TRP A 315 -9.51 -1.99 10.07
N ALA A 316 -10.01 -0.79 9.82
CA ALA A 316 -10.92 -0.57 8.70
C ALA A 316 -10.56 0.69 7.94
N GLN A 317 -10.61 0.62 6.61
CA GLN A 317 -10.57 1.79 5.75
C GLN A 317 -11.91 2.51 5.85
N ALA A 318 -11.92 3.63 6.58
CA ALA A 318 -13.08 4.45 6.82
C ALA A 318 -12.91 5.80 6.07
N ARG A 319 -13.28 5.81 4.79
CA ARG A 319 -13.12 6.96 3.90
C ARG A 319 -11.63 7.34 3.77
N THR A 320 -11.24 8.57 4.11
CA THR A 320 -9.84 9.05 4.06
C THR A 320 -8.97 8.59 5.22
N ARG A 321 -9.49 7.75 6.14
CA ARG A 321 -8.79 7.32 7.36
C ARG A 321 -8.79 5.82 7.51
N THR A 322 -7.80 5.31 8.23
CA THR A 322 -7.83 3.97 8.79
C THR A 322 -8.04 4.07 10.29
N GLU A 323 -9.02 3.35 10.82
CA GLU A 323 -9.39 3.37 12.24
C GLU A 323 -9.47 1.94 12.80
N LEU A 324 -9.17 1.80 14.09
CA LEU A 324 -9.37 0.53 14.80
C LEU A 324 -10.81 0.42 15.27
N TYR A 325 -11.42 -0.70 14.92
CA TYR A 325 -12.77 -1.07 15.35
C TYR A 325 -12.75 -2.34 16.17
N ARG A 326 -13.81 -2.52 16.94
CA ARG A 326 -14.16 -3.79 17.59
C ARG A 326 -15.62 -4.13 17.34
N ILE A 327 -15.90 -5.42 17.28
CA ILE A 327 -17.27 -5.95 17.12
C ILE A 327 -17.46 -7.16 18.04
N PRO A 328 -18.62 -7.31 18.72
CA PRO A 328 -18.90 -8.52 19.49
C PRO A 328 -18.87 -9.76 18.59
N ALA A 329 -18.17 -10.80 19.01
CA ALA A 329 -18.11 -12.05 18.27
C ALA A 329 -19.48 -12.73 18.14
N ALA A 330 -20.39 -12.47 19.08
CA ALA A 330 -21.78 -12.92 19.05
C ALA A 330 -22.65 -12.19 18.01
N GLY A 331 -22.15 -11.09 17.42
CA GLY A 331 -22.88 -10.22 16.51
C GLY A 331 -23.25 -8.89 17.15
N GLY A 332 -23.71 -7.94 16.35
CA GLY A 332 -24.05 -6.59 16.76
C GLY A 332 -23.31 -5.53 15.95
N ALA A 333 -23.37 -4.28 16.39
CA ALA A 333 -22.74 -3.16 15.71
C ALA A 333 -21.23 -3.09 16.00
N ALA A 334 -20.45 -2.77 14.97
CA ALA A 334 -19.05 -2.43 15.16
C ALA A 334 -18.91 -1.05 15.82
N THR A 335 -18.00 -0.94 16.78
CA THR A 335 -17.69 0.32 17.46
C THR A 335 -16.26 0.74 17.20
N ARG A 336 -16.08 2.02 16.84
CA ARG A 336 -14.76 2.60 16.70
C ARG A 336 -14.07 2.65 18.06
N ALA A 337 -12.84 2.14 18.12
CA ALA A 337 -12.03 2.08 19.33
C ALA A 337 -10.88 3.09 19.31
N SER A 338 -10.44 3.53 18.14
CA SER A 338 -9.39 4.54 17.98
C SER A 338 -9.95 5.92 17.69
N ASP A 339 -9.12 6.94 17.91
CA ASP A 339 -9.28 8.28 17.37
C ASP A 339 -7.97 8.66 16.67
N LEU A 340 -7.88 8.29 15.40
CA LEU A 340 -6.72 8.53 14.54
C LEU A 340 -6.99 9.70 13.59
N ALA A 341 -7.56 10.80 14.10
CA ALA A 341 -7.80 11.99 13.30
C ALA A 341 -6.52 12.44 12.56
N GLY A 342 -6.62 12.61 11.25
CA GLY A 342 -5.47 12.94 10.39
C GLY A 342 -4.47 11.80 10.16
N ALA A 343 -4.82 10.56 10.46
CA ALA A 343 -3.93 9.41 10.23
C ALA A 343 -4.35 8.58 9.02
N GLY A 344 -3.39 8.23 8.17
CA GLY A 344 -3.65 7.49 6.94
C GLY A 344 -2.73 6.30 6.67
N GLY A 345 -1.78 6.00 7.57
CA GLY A 345 -0.70 5.06 7.30
C GLY A 345 -0.88 3.64 7.84
N VAL A 346 -1.98 3.30 8.53
CA VAL A 346 -2.14 1.95 9.09
C VAL A 346 -2.57 0.96 8.01
N SER A 347 -1.87 -0.18 7.91
CA SER A 347 -2.25 -1.24 6.98
C SER A 347 -3.51 -1.97 7.44
N VAL A 348 -4.57 -1.89 6.64
CA VAL A 348 -5.83 -2.63 6.91
C VAL A 348 -5.71 -4.14 6.67
N TYR A 349 -4.74 -4.56 5.87
CA TYR A 349 -4.60 -5.97 5.50
C TYR A 349 -3.90 -6.81 6.58
N ALA A 350 -3.16 -6.17 7.49
CA ALA A 350 -2.58 -6.85 8.62
C ALA A 350 -3.56 -6.86 9.81
N PRO A 351 -3.67 -7.98 10.57
CA PRO A 351 -4.46 -7.98 11.80
C PRO A 351 -3.84 -7.01 12.82
N PRO A 352 -4.64 -6.42 13.73
CA PRO A 352 -4.12 -5.63 14.83
C PRO A 352 -3.12 -6.41 15.68
N SER A 353 -1.95 -5.83 15.91
CA SER A 353 -0.91 -6.46 16.75
C SER A 353 -1.18 -6.19 18.23
N LEU A 354 -1.97 -7.09 18.84
CA LEU A 354 -2.39 -7.01 20.23
C LEU A 354 -1.37 -7.65 21.17
N SER A 355 -1.27 -7.13 22.42
CA SER A 355 -0.63 -7.85 23.52
C SER A 355 -1.42 -9.10 23.90
N ALA A 356 -0.78 -10.12 24.49
CA ALA A 356 -1.46 -11.36 24.87
C ALA A 356 -2.58 -11.16 25.89
N ASP A 357 -2.50 -10.11 26.72
CA ASP A 357 -3.57 -9.71 27.66
C ASP A 357 -4.65 -8.82 27.01
N GLY A 358 -4.54 -8.51 25.73
CA GLY A 358 -5.49 -7.69 24.97
C GLY A 358 -5.56 -6.21 25.37
N LYS A 359 -4.63 -5.71 26.20
CA LYS A 359 -4.68 -4.33 26.74
C LYS A 359 -3.90 -3.32 25.94
N ALA A 360 -3.10 -3.74 24.98
CA ALA A 360 -2.31 -2.85 24.13
C ALA A 360 -2.35 -3.28 22.67
N VAL A 361 -2.16 -2.30 21.78
CA VAL A 361 -2.00 -2.51 20.33
C VAL A 361 -0.80 -1.71 19.83
N ALA A 362 0.03 -2.31 18.99
CA ALA A 362 1.10 -1.62 18.27
C ALA A 362 0.75 -1.49 16.77
N PHE A 363 1.14 -0.36 16.17
CA PHE A 363 0.83 -0.06 14.76
C PHE A 363 1.76 0.99 14.18
N GLY A 364 1.86 1.03 12.86
CA GLY A 364 2.45 2.14 12.12
C GLY A 364 1.41 3.24 11.87
N ARG A 365 1.79 4.51 11.98
CA ARG A 365 0.91 5.64 11.70
C ARG A 365 1.68 6.76 11.03
N SER A 366 1.08 7.34 9.98
CA SER A 366 1.49 8.63 9.40
C SER A 366 0.34 9.63 9.42
N ALA A 367 0.64 10.88 9.09
CA ALA A 367 -0.35 11.93 8.84
C ALA A 367 0.10 12.76 7.64
N ILE A 368 -0.74 13.65 7.11
CA ILE A 368 -0.41 14.47 5.93
C ILE A 368 0.94 15.18 6.08
N ASP A 369 1.24 15.69 7.28
CA ASP A 369 2.42 16.46 7.63
C ASP A 369 3.40 15.73 8.56
N ALA A 370 3.25 14.42 8.73
CA ALA A 370 4.12 13.60 9.57
C ALA A 370 4.41 12.24 8.92
N PRO A 371 5.70 11.86 8.75
CA PRO A 371 6.07 10.55 8.22
C PRO A 371 5.64 9.43 9.15
N GLU A 372 5.74 8.20 8.65
CA GLU A 372 5.27 7.03 9.36
C GLU A 372 6.22 6.65 10.51
N GLU A 373 5.62 6.47 11.70
CA GLU A 373 6.30 6.08 12.93
C GLU A 373 5.60 4.89 13.59
N VAL A 374 6.31 4.18 14.47
CA VAL A 374 5.73 3.12 15.31
C VAL A 374 5.03 3.75 16.51
N TYR A 375 3.80 3.32 16.74
CA TYR A 375 2.97 3.74 17.86
C TYR A 375 2.52 2.55 18.71
N VAL A 376 2.22 2.83 19.96
CA VAL A 376 1.48 1.94 20.86
C VAL A 376 0.31 2.70 21.46
N ALA A 377 -0.81 2.00 21.67
CA ALA A 377 -1.96 2.53 22.39
C ALA A 377 -2.51 1.50 23.40
N ARG A 378 -3.10 2.01 24.50
CA ARG A 378 -3.83 1.20 25.49
C ARG A 378 -5.27 1.00 25.01
N LEU A 379 -5.80 -0.22 25.19
CA LEU A 379 -7.17 -0.59 24.84
C LEU A 379 -8.10 -0.67 26.06
N ASP A 380 -7.54 -0.75 27.28
CA ASP A 380 -8.25 -0.79 28.55
C ASP A 380 -8.41 0.60 29.20
N ALA A 381 -8.08 1.66 28.48
CA ALA A 381 -8.16 3.08 28.90
C ALA A 381 -8.69 3.93 27.74
N PRO A 382 -9.09 5.18 27.97
CA PRO A 382 -9.38 6.11 26.88
C PRO A 382 -8.23 6.16 25.87
N TRP A 383 -8.57 6.20 24.57
CA TRP A 383 -7.59 6.14 23.50
C TRP A 383 -6.49 7.20 23.68
N LYS A 384 -5.26 6.75 23.81
CA LYS A 384 -4.06 7.58 23.84
C LYS A 384 -2.94 6.80 23.17
N GLN A 385 -2.50 7.29 22.03
CA GLN A 385 -1.35 6.75 21.31
C GLN A 385 -0.05 7.44 21.71
N VAL A 386 1.04 6.68 21.74
CA VAL A 386 2.39 7.16 22.05
C VAL A 386 3.30 6.75 20.89
N ALA A 387 4.01 7.73 20.31
CA ALA A 387 5.04 7.44 19.31
C ALA A 387 6.26 6.81 20.01
N LEU A 388 6.76 5.73 19.44
CA LEU A 388 7.93 5.00 19.95
C LEU A 388 9.20 5.29 19.17
N THR A 389 9.07 5.79 17.93
CA THR A 389 10.21 6.00 17.01
C THR A 389 10.22 7.40 16.43
N THR A 390 11.37 7.78 15.88
CA THR A 390 11.58 8.91 14.98
C THR A 390 12.47 8.38 13.85
N ASN A 391 11.84 7.67 12.90
CA ASN A 391 12.56 6.94 11.85
C ASN A 391 13.22 7.88 10.82
N ASN A 392 12.63 9.05 10.59
CA ASN A 392 13.10 10.06 9.63
C ASN A 392 13.36 11.41 10.33
N PRO A 393 14.38 11.51 11.21
CA PRO A 393 14.64 12.73 11.98
C PRO A 393 15.01 13.93 11.11
N GLU A 394 15.56 13.71 9.91
CA GLU A 394 15.89 14.73 8.92
C GLU A 394 14.66 15.52 8.45
N VAL A 395 13.48 14.95 8.52
CA VAL A 395 12.21 15.61 8.14
C VAL A 395 11.89 16.81 9.05
N ALA A 396 12.38 16.81 10.30
CA ALA A 396 12.19 17.94 11.21
C ALA A 396 12.83 19.25 10.71
N ALA A 397 13.83 19.18 9.82
CA ALA A 397 14.46 20.35 9.20
C ALA A 397 13.73 20.83 7.93
N LEU A 398 12.72 20.10 7.46
CA LEU A 398 11.98 20.43 6.25
C LEU A 398 10.76 21.29 6.53
N SER A 399 10.42 22.18 5.59
CA SER A 399 9.10 22.78 5.52
C SER A 399 8.12 21.80 4.91
N LEU A 400 7.20 21.27 5.69
CA LEU A 400 6.16 20.37 5.22
C LEU A 400 4.87 21.11 4.85
N ALA A 401 4.17 20.57 3.88
CA ALA A 401 2.88 21.06 3.44
C ALA A 401 1.78 20.56 4.40
N ARG A 402 0.84 21.43 4.74
CA ARG A 402 -0.39 21.06 5.45
C ARG A 402 -1.47 20.63 4.46
N GLY A 403 -2.44 19.85 4.91
CA GLY A 403 -3.58 19.47 4.10
C GLY A 403 -4.85 19.34 4.91
N GLU A 404 -5.94 19.11 4.21
CA GLU A 404 -7.26 18.88 4.77
C GLU A 404 -8.11 17.97 3.88
N VAL A 405 -9.15 17.39 4.46
CA VAL A 405 -10.19 16.67 3.71
C VAL A 405 -11.23 17.68 3.24
N ILE A 406 -11.49 17.70 1.93
CA ILE A 406 -12.50 18.55 1.32
C ILE A 406 -13.67 17.72 0.77
N ARG A 407 -14.84 18.37 0.65
CA ARG A 407 -16.05 17.77 0.06
C ARG A 407 -16.66 18.71 -0.95
N TRP A 408 -17.22 18.09 -1.99
CA TRP A 408 -17.95 18.80 -3.05
C TRP A 408 -19.06 17.91 -3.60
N LYS A 409 -19.93 18.49 -4.41
CA LYS A 409 -20.95 17.73 -5.15
C LYS A 409 -20.50 17.53 -6.58
N SER A 410 -20.59 16.29 -7.05
CA SER A 410 -20.47 15.96 -8.46
C SER A 410 -21.64 16.55 -9.26
N LYS A 411 -21.54 16.47 -10.57
CA LYS A 411 -22.55 17.03 -11.49
C LYS A 411 -23.95 16.44 -11.28
N ASP A 412 -24.04 15.19 -10.88
CA ASP A 412 -25.28 14.47 -10.56
C ASP A 412 -25.75 14.63 -9.10
N GLY A 413 -25.04 15.43 -8.31
CA GLY A 413 -25.35 15.70 -6.91
C GLY A 413 -24.72 14.72 -5.90
N MET A 414 -23.99 13.68 -6.36
CA MET A 414 -23.26 12.76 -5.48
C MET A 414 -22.21 13.53 -4.68
N GLU A 415 -22.17 13.31 -3.36
CA GLU A 415 -21.14 13.89 -2.49
C GLU A 415 -19.83 13.12 -2.68
N ILE A 416 -18.79 13.85 -3.04
CA ILE A 416 -17.42 13.34 -3.23
C ILE A 416 -16.52 13.95 -2.18
N GLU A 417 -15.50 13.20 -1.78
CA GLU A 417 -14.50 13.62 -0.80
C GLU A 417 -13.11 13.44 -1.38
N GLY A 418 -12.14 14.19 -0.88
CA GLY A 418 -10.74 14.05 -1.28
C GLY A 418 -9.80 14.74 -0.32
N VAL A 419 -8.52 14.50 -0.47
CA VAL A 419 -7.46 15.16 0.28
C VAL A 419 -6.91 16.32 -0.55
N LEU A 420 -6.82 17.49 0.07
CA LEU A 420 -6.20 18.68 -0.50
C LEU A 420 -4.94 19.01 0.29
N THR A 421 -3.78 19.02 -0.39
CA THR A 421 -2.52 19.42 0.19
C THR A 421 -2.11 20.78 -0.36
N TYR A 422 -1.92 21.75 0.55
CA TYR A 422 -1.56 23.11 0.20
C TYR A 422 -0.06 23.23 -0.11
N PRO A 423 0.35 24.14 -1.02
CA PRO A 423 1.77 24.37 -1.25
C PRO A 423 2.48 24.84 0.03
N VAL A 424 3.75 24.49 0.17
CA VAL A 424 4.59 25.03 1.24
C VAL A 424 4.60 26.57 1.13
N GLY A 425 4.40 27.24 2.26
CA GLY A 425 4.27 28.70 2.28
C GLY A 425 2.94 29.23 1.75
N TYR A 426 1.88 28.42 1.77
CA TYR A 426 0.53 28.81 1.36
C TYR A 426 0.07 30.13 2.00
N GLN A 427 -0.50 31.01 1.17
CA GLN A 427 -1.08 32.31 1.58
C GLN A 427 -2.56 32.36 1.17
N PRO A 428 -3.49 32.56 2.11
CA PRO A 428 -4.90 32.72 1.80
C PRO A 428 -5.15 33.84 0.78
N GLY A 429 -6.12 33.65 -0.11
CA GLY A 429 -6.47 34.61 -1.15
C GLY A 429 -5.61 34.55 -2.42
N ARG A 430 -4.53 33.76 -2.43
CA ARG A 430 -3.72 33.51 -3.63
C ARG A 430 -4.17 32.24 -4.33
N ARG A 431 -4.20 32.26 -5.67
CA ARG A 431 -4.45 31.09 -6.51
C ARG A 431 -3.16 30.39 -6.89
N TYR A 432 -3.18 29.06 -6.85
CA TYR A 432 -2.00 28.23 -7.07
C TYR A 432 -2.15 27.32 -8.28
N PRO A 433 -1.05 26.99 -8.99
CA PRO A 433 -1.07 25.92 -9.97
C PRO A 433 -1.53 24.63 -9.26
N THR A 434 -2.42 23.89 -9.90
CA THR A 434 -3.11 22.77 -9.27
C THR A 434 -2.82 21.46 -9.99
N MET A 435 -2.38 20.48 -9.23
CA MET A 435 -2.11 19.10 -9.66
C MET A 435 -3.22 18.19 -9.17
N ALA A 436 -4.03 17.64 -10.07
CA ALA A 436 -4.93 16.55 -9.74
C ALA A 436 -4.17 15.22 -9.79
N VAL A 437 -4.14 14.49 -8.69
CA VAL A 437 -3.47 13.18 -8.56
C VAL A 437 -4.53 12.11 -8.36
N ILE A 438 -4.71 11.23 -9.34
CA ILE A 438 -5.77 10.22 -9.34
C ILE A 438 -5.20 8.86 -8.93
N HIS A 439 -5.85 8.20 -7.96
CA HIS A 439 -5.42 6.88 -7.48
C HIS A 439 -5.72 5.77 -8.48
N GLY A 440 -5.03 4.66 -8.32
CA GLY A 440 -5.28 3.40 -9.02
C GLY A 440 -6.48 2.62 -8.47
N GLY A 441 -6.75 1.48 -9.01
CA GLY A 441 -7.84 0.60 -8.60
C GLY A 441 -8.75 0.21 -9.76
N PRO A 442 -10.00 0.72 -9.84
CA PRO A 442 -10.60 1.96 -9.29
C PRO A 442 -10.92 1.94 -7.79
N SER A 443 -10.94 0.78 -7.14
CA SER A 443 -11.23 0.66 -5.71
C SER A 443 -10.10 1.10 -4.77
N GLY A 444 -9.11 1.87 -5.25
CA GLY A 444 -8.15 2.57 -4.41
C GLY A 444 -8.80 3.70 -3.58
N VAL A 445 -8.00 4.34 -2.74
CA VAL A 445 -8.43 5.49 -1.94
C VAL A 445 -7.23 6.34 -1.53
N TRP A 446 -7.34 7.65 -1.62
CA TRP A 446 -6.40 8.56 -0.98
C TRP A 446 -6.78 8.76 0.48
N THR A 447 -5.78 8.62 1.34
CA THR A 447 -5.92 8.81 2.78
C THR A 447 -5.13 10.01 3.26
N GLU A 448 -5.37 10.42 4.52
CA GLU A 448 -4.62 11.48 5.20
C GLU A 448 -3.18 11.03 5.56
N ALA A 449 -2.54 10.22 4.70
CA ALA A 449 -1.18 9.71 4.89
C ALA A 449 -0.12 10.71 4.41
N PHE A 450 1.13 10.52 4.86
CA PHE A 450 2.28 11.30 4.41
C PHE A 450 2.63 10.98 2.96
N GLY A 451 2.39 11.91 2.08
CA GLY A 451 2.55 11.73 0.64
C GLY A 451 3.97 12.03 0.14
N ALA A 452 4.94 11.16 0.41
CA ALA A 452 6.34 11.33 0.01
C ALA A 452 6.88 10.14 -0.78
N THR A 453 6.04 9.42 -1.52
CA THR A 453 6.47 8.30 -2.37
C THR A 453 6.26 8.61 -3.86
N TRP A 454 6.85 7.81 -4.73
CA TRP A 454 6.65 7.93 -6.17
C TRP A 454 5.18 7.78 -6.59
N TYR A 455 4.39 6.98 -5.84
CA TYR A 455 2.96 6.75 -6.08
C TYR A 455 2.07 7.78 -5.39
N HIS A 456 2.42 8.19 -4.16
CA HIS A 456 1.72 9.20 -3.37
C HIS A 456 2.63 10.43 -3.17
N PRO A 457 2.74 11.35 -4.17
CA PRO A 457 3.75 12.41 -4.20
C PRO A 457 3.29 13.77 -3.64
N ALA A 458 2.22 13.83 -2.84
CA ALA A 458 1.56 15.08 -2.45
C ALA A 458 2.53 16.09 -1.80
N GLN A 459 3.37 15.64 -0.85
CA GLN A 459 4.36 16.49 -0.19
C GLN A 459 5.45 16.97 -1.16
N VAL A 460 5.88 16.10 -2.09
CA VAL A 460 6.91 16.44 -3.08
C VAL A 460 6.41 17.54 -4.03
N TYR A 461 5.18 17.42 -4.52
CA TYR A 461 4.60 18.44 -5.41
C TYR A 461 4.28 19.74 -4.66
N ALA A 462 3.73 19.63 -3.45
CA ALA A 462 3.44 20.78 -2.60
C ALA A 462 4.71 21.58 -2.22
N ALA A 463 5.84 20.89 -2.02
CA ALA A 463 7.15 21.50 -1.81
C ALA A 463 7.64 22.33 -3.01
N GLN A 464 7.15 22.04 -4.23
CA GLN A 464 7.42 22.79 -5.46
C GLN A 464 6.37 23.86 -5.80
N GLY A 465 5.47 24.16 -4.83
CA GLY A 465 4.48 25.22 -4.95
C GLY A 465 3.15 24.81 -5.60
N TRP A 466 2.89 23.52 -5.74
CA TRP A 466 1.61 23.02 -6.26
C TRP A 466 0.55 22.91 -5.17
N LEU A 467 -0.67 23.28 -5.48
CA LEU A 467 -1.87 22.81 -4.77
C LEU A 467 -2.15 21.39 -5.27
N VAL A 468 -2.13 20.39 -4.38
CA VAL A 468 -2.31 18.98 -4.75
C VAL A 468 -3.71 18.52 -4.38
N PHE A 469 -4.49 18.16 -5.39
CA PHE A 469 -5.86 17.69 -5.27
C PHE A 469 -5.93 16.18 -5.51
N GLN A 470 -6.33 15.43 -4.51
CA GLN A 470 -6.40 13.98 -4.49
C GLN A 470 -7.85 13.53 -4.25
N PRO A 471 -8.68 13.46 -5.29
CA PRO A 471 -10.09 13.09 -5.16
C PRO A 471 -10.24 11.58 -4.91
N ASN A 472 -11.16 11.20 -4.02
CA ASN A 472 -11.70 9.86 -3.90
C ASN A 472 -13.00 9.79 -4.72
N ILE A 473 -12.83 9.50 -5.99
CA ILE A 473 -13.93 9.44 -6.96
C ILE A 473 -14.82 8.23 -6.71
N ARG A 474 -16.05 8.23 -7.25
CA ARG A 474 -16.89 7.02 -7.24
C ARG A 474 -16.10 5.81 -7.75
N GLY A 475 -16.30 4.67 -7.13
CA GLY A 475 -15.45 3.49 -7.31
C GLY A 475 -14.46 3.28 -6.16
N SER A 476 -14.14 4.32 -5.37
CA SER A 476 -13.20 4.22 -4.24
C SER A 476 -13.75 3.36 -3.10
N SER A 477 -12.84 2.63 -2.42
CA SER A 477 -13.18 1.80 -1.24
C SER A 477 -13.37 2.63 0.03
N GLY A 478 -13.98 2.03 1.07
CA GLY A 478 -14.19 2.66 2.37
C GLY A 478 -15.42 3.55 2.47
N TYR A 479 -16.21 3.69 1.39
CA TYR A 479 -17.42 4.50 1.29
C TYR A 479 -18.71 3.67 1.17
N GLY A 480 -18.63 2.35 1.27
CA GLY A 480 -19.73 1.41 1.09
C GLY A 480 -19.92 0.93 -0.36
N ASP A 481 -20.60 -0.21 -0.53
CA ASP A 481 -20.74 -0.88 -1.82
C ASP A 481 -21.41 0.00 -2.88
N LYS A 482 -22.41 0.81 -2.48
CA LYS A 482 -23.10 1.73 -3.42
C LYS A 482 -22.13 2.73 -4.07
N PHE A 483 -21.18 3.25 -3.31
CA PHE A 483 -20.18 4.19 -3.81
C PHE A 483 -19.10 3.46 -4.61
N GLN A 484 -18.63 2.33 -4.10
CA GLN A 484 -17.59 1.52 -4.75
C GLN A 484 -18.07 0.94 -6.08
N GLY A 485 -19.34 0.56 -6.20
CA GLY A 485 -19.96 0.06 -7.44
C GLY A 485 -20.52 1.13 -8.35
N ALA A 486 -20.42 2.42 -8.00
CA ALA A 486 -21.11 3.51 -8.74
C ALA A 486 -20.49 3.83 -10.11
N ASN A 487 -19.36 3.23 -10.48
CA ASN A 487 -18.74 3.31 -11.80
C ASN A 487 -18.91 2.03 -12.65
N TYR A 488 -19.84 1.14 -12.25
CA TYR A 488 -20.21 -0.03 -13.06
C TYR A 488 -20.73 0.42 -14.43
N ARG A 489 -20.12 -0.08 -15.52
CA ARG A 489 -20.39 0.26 -16.92
C ARG A 489 -20.31 1.77 -17.24
N ASP A 490 -19.63 2.55 -16.37
CA ASP A 490 -19.57 4.01 -16.45
C ASP A 490 -18.15 4.57 -16.27
N TRP A 491 -17.12 3.78 -16.59
CA TRP A 491 -15.75 4.28 -16.59
C TRP A 491 -15.57 5.45 -17.56
N GLY A 492 -15.03 6.57 -17.07
CA GLY A 492 -14.90 7.83 -17.81
C GLY A 492 -16.19 8.66 -17.84
N GLY A 493 -17.24 8.23 -17.15
CA GLY A 493 -18.51 8.95 -16.99
C GLY A 493 -18.57 9.74 -15.68
N GLY A 494 -19.26 9.20 -14.68
CA GLY A 494 -19.42 9.83 -13.36
C GLY A 494 -18.12 10.07 -12.63
N ASP A 495 -17.20 9.14 -12.66
CA ASP A 495 -15.84 9.24 -12.10
C ASP A 495 -15.03 10.41 -12.68
N TYR A 496 -15.12 10.64 -13.99
CA TYR A 496 -14.55 11.81 -14.64
C TYR A 496 -15.24 13.11 -14.18
N GLN A 497 -16.58 13.12 -14.05
CA GLN A 497 -17.33 14.30 -13.57
C GLN A 497 -17.00 14.64 -12.12
N ASP A 498 -16.71 13.65 -11.28
CA ASP A 498 -16.26 13.84 -9.88
C ASP A 498 -15.00 14.71 -9.83
N ILE A 499 -14.00 14.40 -10.69
CA ILE A 499 -12.75 15.17 -10.80
C ILE A 499 -13.02 16.57 -11.31
N GLN A 500 -13.78 16.72 -12.40
CA GLN A 500 -14.05 18.03 -13.01
C GLN A 500 -14.78 18.95 -12.04
N SER A 501 -15.81 18.44 -11.36
CA SER A 501 -16.60 19.20 -10.38
C SER A 501 -15.75 19.61 -9.16
N GLY A 502 -14.82 18.76 -8.71
CA GLY A 502 -13.89 19.11 -7.63
C GLY A 502 -12.93 20.23 -8.02
N LEU A 503 -12.39 20.18 -9.23
CA LEU A 503 -11.54 21.26 -9.75
C LEU A 503 -12.34 22.58 -9.91
N ASP A 504 -13.60 22.52 -10.37
CA ASP A 504 -14.45 23.69 -10.47
C ASP A 504 -14.75 24.30 -9.09
N ASP A 505 -14.97 23.47 -8.08
CA ASP A 505 -15.14 23.91 -6.70
C ASP A 505 -13.88 24.61 -6.15
N LEU A 506 -12.68 24.05 -6.39
CA LEU A 506 -11.41 24.67 -5.97
C LEU A 506 -11.15 26.01 -6.68
N VAL A 507 -11.50 26.13 -7.97
CA VAL A 507 -11.42 27.39 -8.72
C VAL A 507 -12.41 28.40 -8.14
N LYS A 508 -13.65 27.99 -7.84
CA LYS A 508 -14.68 28.83 -7.22
C LYS A 508 -14.28 29.30 -5.82
N ARG A 509 -13.66 28.45 -5.01
CA ARG A 509 -13.06 28.80 -3.70
C ARG A 509 -11.90 29.79 -3.83
N GLY A 510 -11.38 30.05 -5.03
CA GLY A 510 -10.29 30.98 -5.27
C GLY A 510 -8.91 30.45 -4.89
N VAL A 511 -8.75 29.12 -4.68
CA VAL A 511 -7.46 28.50 -4.32
C VAL A 511 -6.74 27.90 -5.54
N ALA A 512 -7.48 27.37 -6.52
CA ALA A 512 -6.93 26.84 -7.76
C ALA A 512 -6.87 27.91 -8.87
N ASP A 513 -5.78 27.91 -9.63
CA ASP A 513 -5.64 28.72 -10.85
C ASP A 513 -6.11 27.90 -12.05
N SER A 514 -7.27 28.27 -12.61
CA SER A 514 -7.86 27.58 -13.76
C SER A 514 -7.01 27.59 -15.03
N THR A 515 -6.01 28.47 -15.10
CA THR A 515 -5.08 28.56 -16.24
C THR A 515 -3.84 27.71 -16.08
N ARG A 516 -3.62 27.12 -14.89
CA ARG A 516 -2.42 26.32 -14.54
C ARG A 516 -2.82 25.00 -13.88
N LEU A 517 -3.59 24.18 -14.62
CA LEU A 517 -4.01 22.85 -14.17
C LEU A 517 -3.16 21.77 -14.82
N ALA A 518 -2.79 20.77 -14.03
CA ALA A 518 -2.14 19.53 -14.46
C ALA A 518 -2.85 18.32 -13.84
N GLN A 519 -2.69 17.15 -14.46
CA GLN A 519 -3.21 15.88 -13.93
C GLN A 519 -2.19 14.77 -14.07
N THR A 520 -2.11 13.91 -13.07
CA THR A 520 -1.33 12.68 -13.10
C THR A 520 -2.08 11.56 -12.38
N GLY A 521 -1.69 10.33 -12.66
CA GLY A 521 -2.17 9.15 -11.97
C GLY A 521 -1.49 7.90 -12.51
N TRP A 522 -1.58 6.80 -11.74
CA TRP A 522 -1.01 5.51 -12.07
C TRP A 522 -2.10 4.45 -12.17
N SER A 523 -1.95 3.46 -13.09
CA SER A 523 -2.92 2.38 -13.25
C SER A 523 -4.29 2.93 -13.68
N TYR A 524 -5.37 2.69 -12.94
CA TYR A 524 -6.65 3.34 -13.17
C TYR A 524 -6.55 4.88 -13.14
N GLY A 525 -5.68 5.45 -12.29
CA GLY A 525 -5.39 6.90 -12.32
C GLY A 525 -4.73 7.33 -13.63
N GLY A 526 -3.89 6.47 -14.21
CA GLY A 526 -3.33 6.63 -15.56
C GLY A 526 -4.40 6.53 -16.65
N TYR A 527 -5.34 5.57 -16.52
CA TYR A 527 -6.54 5.49 -17.36
C TYR A 527 -7.32 6.80 -17.33
N MET A 528 -7.68 7.26 -16.15
CA MET A 528 -8.45 8.48 -15.97
C MET A 528 -7.73 9.71 -16.53
N THR A 529 -6.39 9.72 -16.46
CA THR A 529 -5.57 10.78 -17.07
C THR A 529 -5.57 10.69 -18.61
N ALA A 530 -5.42 9.48 -19.16
CA ALA A 530 -5.52 9.24 -20.60
C ALA A 530 -6.95 9.52 -21.14
N TRP A 531 -7.98 9.21 -20.36
CA TRP A 531 -9.35 9.56 -20.67
C TRP A 531 -9.54 11.08 -20.72
N THR A 532 -9.13 11.77 -19.65
CA THR A 532 -9.28 13.21 -19.48
C THR A 532 -8.67 13.99 -20.65
N LEU A 533 -7.47 13.65 -21.12
CA LEU A 533 -6.82 14.36 -22.24
C LEU A 533 -7.57 14.24 -23.58
N THR A 534 -8.50 13.30 -23.69
CA THR A 534 -9.36 13.11 -24.86
C THR A 534 -10.75 13.78 -24.71
N GLN A 535 -11.11 14.23 -23.50
CA GLN A 535 -12.40 14.81 -23.20
C GLN A 535 -12.36 16.34 -23.01
N THR A 536 -11.20 16.90 -22.61
CA THR A 536 -11.06 18.33 -22.32
C THR A 536 -9.65 18.84 -22.59
N ASN A 537 -9.53 20.13 -22.91
CA ASN A 537 -8.24 20.83 -23.08
C ASN A 537 -7.94 21.79 -21.92
N ARG A 538 -8.60 21.64 -20.75
CA ARG A 538 -8.40 22.54 -19.60
C ARG A 538 -7.04 22.36 -18.91
N PHE A 539 -6.41 21.19 -19.07
CA PHE A 539 -5.09 20.91 -18.52
C PHE A 539 -3.98 21.36 -19.45
N LYS A 540 -2.93 21.95 -18.87
CA LYS A 540 -1.75 22.43 -19.64
C LYS A 540 -0.75 21.31 -19.93
N ALA A 541 -0.72 20.30 -19.07
CA ALA A 541 0.07 19.09 -19.25
C ALA A 541 -0.52 17.94 -18.41
N VAL A 542 -0.28 16.72 -18.82
CA VAL A 542 -0.66 15.51 -18.07
C VAL A 542 0.45 14.48 -18.04
N SER A 543 0.47 13.64 -16.99
CA SER A 543 1.35 12.47 -16.88
C SER A 543 0.52 11.20 -16.75
N VAL A 544 0.63 10.30 -17.71
CA VAL A 544 -0.05 9.01 -17.75
C VAL A 544 0.90 7.92 -17.26
N GLY A 545 0.72 7.47 -16.02
CA GLY A 545 1.50 6.38 -15.43
C GLY A 545 0.82 5.04 -15.58
N ALA A 546 1.44 4.05 -16.22
CA ALA A 546 0.92 2.68 -16.43
C ALA A 546 -0.60 2.65 -16.72
N GLY A 547 -1.04 3.55 -17.62
CA GLY A 547 -2.47 3.82 -17.86
C GLY A 547 -3.07 2.83 -18.86
N LEU A 548 -4.31 2.40 -18.58
CA LEU A 548 -5.14 1.65 -19.50
C LEU A 548 -5.67 2.61 -20.57
N THR A 549 -5.50 2.33 -21.82
CA THR A 549 -5.82 3.29 -22.90
C THR A 549 -6.77 2.74 -23.96
N ASN A 550 -6.72 1.41 -24.18
CA ASN A 550 -7.57 0.67 -25.10
C ASN A 550 -8.10 -0.56 -24.37
N MET A 551 -9.35 -0.55 -23.96
CA MET A 551 -9.92 -1.59 -23.10
C MET A 551 -10.02 -2.95 -23.79
N TYR A 552 -10.08 -2.99 -25.13
CA TYR A 552 -10.13 -4.24 -25.87
C TYR A 552 -8.77 -4.96 -25.82
N SER A 553 -7.68 -4.27 -26.19
CA SER A 553 -6.33 -4.85 -26.10
C SER A 553 -5.90 -5.04 -24.64
N MET A 554 -6.36 -4.18 -23.74
CA MET A 554 -6.14 -4.33 -22.29
C MET A 554 -6.70 -5.67 -21.80
N TYR A 555 -7.98 -5.97 -22.08
CA TYR A 555 -8.61 -7.21 -21.65
C TYR A 555 -7.82 -8.46 -22.15
N SER A 556 -7.40 -8.43 -23.40
CA SER A 556 -6.77 -9.58 -24.05
C SER A 556 -5.33 -9.85 -23.62
N THR A 557 -4.67 -8.93 -22.91
CA THR A 557 -3.22 -8.98 -22.64
C THR A 557 -2.82 -8.80 -21.18
N ASN A 558 -3.77 -8.48 -20.28
CA ASN A 558 -3.49 -8.30 -18.84
C ASN A 558 -3.63 -9.61 -18.05
N ASP A 559 -3.31 -9.56 -16.75
CA ASP A 559 -3.39 -10.69 -15.82
C ASP A 559 -4.64 -10.64 -14.90
N LEU A 560 -5.63 -9.75 -15.18
CA LEU A 560 -6.87 -9.54 -14.39
C LEU A 560 -8.10 -9.37 -15.30
N GLN A 561 -8.37 -10.31 -16.19
CA GLN A 561 -9.51 -10.27 -17.12
C GLN A 561 -10.85 -10.16 -16.38
N LEU A 562 -11.04 -10.97 -15.33
CA LEU A 562 -12.29 -11.05 -14.58
C LEU A 562 -12.65 -9.72 -13.87
N VAL A 563 -11.65 -8.92 -13.52
CA VAL A 563 -11.90 -7.57 -12.96
C VAL A 563 -12.54 -6.66 -14.00
N LEU A 564 -12.09 -6.73 -15.27
CA LEU A 564 -12.70 -5.95 -16.35
C LEU A 564 -14.12 -6.44 -16.67
N GLU A 565 -14.35 -7.75 -16.66
CA GLU A 565 -15.71 -8.29 -16.80
C GLU A 565 -16.66 -7.81 -15.71
N ASP A 566 -16.21 -7.76 -14.45
CA ASP A 566 -17.00 -7.20 -13.37
C ASP A 566 -17.44 -5.76 -13.66
N TYR A 567 -16.51 -4.89 -14.09
CA TYR A 567 -16.82 -3.48 -14.34
C TYR A 567 -17.60 -3.25 -15.63
N PHE A 568 -17.36 -4.03 -16.68
CA PHE A 568 -18.05 -3.86 -17.97
C PHE A 568 -19.29 -4.74 -18.11
N GLY A 569 -19.44 -5.77 -17.25
CA GLY A 569 -20.61 -6.65 -17.20
C GLY A 569 -20.67 -7.70 -18.29
N ALA A 570 -19.63 -7.82 -19.12
CA ALA A 570 -19.52 -8.78 -20.21
C ALA A 570 -18.07 -8.87 -20.70
N GLU A 571 -17.72 -9.91 -21.44
CA GLU A 571 -16.50 -9.98 -22.24
C GLU A 571 -16.53 -9.00 -23.42
N PRO A 572 -15.36 -8.56 -23.96
CA PRO A 572 -15.34 -7.54 -25.03
C PRO A 572 -15.95 -8.01 -26.37
N TRP A 573 -15.99 -9.31 -26.64
CA TRP A 573 -16.64 -9.88 -27.81
C TRP A 573 -18.15 -10.05 -27.66
N ASP A 574 -18.68 -10.01 -26.42
CA ASP A 574 -20.13 -10.03 -26.15
C ASP A 574 -20.73 -8.61 -26.08
N ASP A 575 -19.96 -7.62 -25.57
CA ASP A 575 -20.37 -6.21 -25.56
C ASP A 575 -19.20 -5.29 -25.92
N GLU A 576 -18.79 -5.29 -27.18
CA GLU A 576 -17.71 -4.43 -27.70
C GLU A 576 -17.95 -2.94 -27.36
N GLN A 577 -19.21 -2.51 -27.38
CA GLN A 577 -19.55 -1.11 -27.15
C GLN A 577 -19.23 -0.63 -25.73
N ALA A 578 -19.35 -1.49 -24.71
CA ALA A 578 -18.96 -1.15 -23.35
C ALA A 578 -17.45 -0.84 -23.27
N TYR A 579 -16.63 -1.68 -23.88
CA TYR A 579 -15.17 -1.50 -23.92
C TYR A 579 -14.73 -0.31 -24.77
N ARG A 580 -15.36 -0.11 -25.92
CA ARG A 580 -15.07 1.05 -26.80
C ARG A 580 -15.39 2.38 -26.12
N ARG A 581 -16.55 2.49 -25.46
CA ARG A 581 -16.95 3.73 -24.77
C ARG A 581 -15.93 4.16 -23.72
N ALA A 582 -15.32 3.23 -23.00
CA ALA A 582 -14.32 3.49 -21.97
C ALA A 582 -12.88 3.64 -22.50
N SER A 583 -12.64 3.40 -23.81
CA SER A 583 -11.30 3.45 -24.40
C SER A 583 -10.90 4.86 -24.82
N ALA A 584 -9.85 5.42 -24.20
CA ALA A 584 -9.28 6.72 -24.57
C ALA A 584 -8.83 6.74 -26.05
N MET A 585 -8.29 5.62 -26.54
CA MET A 585 -7.80 5.48 -27.93
C MET A 585 -8.89 5.70 -28.98
N VAL A 586 -10.15 5.40 -28.68
CA VAL A 586 -11.28 5.68 -29.59
C VAL A 586 -11.46 7.20 -29.81
N HIS A 587 -11.08 8.01 -28.84
CA HIS A 587 -11.21 9.47 -28.85
C HIS A 587 -9.91 10.20 -29.11
N ILE A 588 -8.83 9.50 -29.43
CA ILE A 588 -7.46 10.04 -29.48
C ILE A 588 -7.31 11.26 -30.38
N LYS A 589 -8.11 11.35 -31.45
CA LYS A 589 -8.13 12.50 -32.37
C LYS A 589 -8.48 13.84 -31.71
N LYS A 590 -9.12 13.83 -30.53
CA LYS A 590 -9.47 15.03 -29.75
C LYS A 590 -8.32 15.52 -28.86
N ALA A 591 -7.32 14.68 -28.59
CA ALA A 591 -6.22 15.02 -27.70
C ALA A 591 -5.35 16.15 -28.25
N ARG A 592 -5.03 17.12 -27.37
CA ARG A 592 -4.18 18.30 -27.68
C ARG A 592 -3.17 18.60 -26.56
N THR A 593 -3.38 18.05 -25.38
CA THR A 593 -2.61 18.36 -24.17
C THR A 593 -1.24 17.70 -24.20
N PRO A 594 -0.13 18.43 -23.99
CA PRO A 594 1.21 17.86 -23.81
C PRO A 594 1.20 16.74 -22.77
N THR A 595 1.78 15.60 -23.11
CA THR A 595 1.67 14.36 -22.33
C THR A 595 3.02 13.70 -22.11
N ILE A 596 3.33 13.33 -20.88
CA ILE A 596 4.40 12.37 -20.57
C ILE A 596 3.75 11.04 -20.18
N ILE A 597 4.28 9.93 -20.70
CA ILE A 597 3.81 8.57 -20.44
C ILE A 597 4.94 7.82 -19.73
N LEU A 598 4.67 7.26 -18.56
CA LEU A 598 5.64 6.58 -17.71
C LEU A 598 5.17 5.15 -17.47
N HIS A 599 6.01 4.12 -17.75
CA HIS A 599 5.55 2.74 -17.71
C HIS A 599 6.66 1.76 -17.35
N GLY A 600 6.37 0.75 -16.51
CA GLY A 600 7.25 -0.39 -16.27
C GLY A 600 7.34 -1.29 -17.51
N GLN A 601 8.55 -1.63 -17.96
CA GLN A 601 8.73 -2.43 -19.16
C GLN A 601 8.29 -3.89 -18.97
N ALA A 602 8.32 -4.41 -17.74
CA ALA A 602 7.92 -5.77 -17.37
C ALA A 602 6.51 -5.81 -16.75
N ASP A 603 5.67 -4.80 -17.01
CA ASP A 603 4.31 -4.71 -16.48
C ASP A 603 3.38 -5.70 -17.19
N THR A 604 2.87 -6.69 -16.45
CA THR A 604 1.88 -7.68 -16.90
C THR A 604 0.46 -7.30 -16.49
N ARG A 605 0.31 -6.42 -15.49
CA ARG A 605 -0.99 -5.93 -15.00
C ARG A 605 -1.63 -4.95 -15.96
N VAL A 606 -0.86 -3.96 -16.41
CA VAL A 606 -1.20 -3.05 -17.52
C VAL A 606 -0.08 -3.19 -18.54
N PRO A 607 -0.24 -4.06 -19.54
CA PRO A 607 0.82 -4.35 -20.50
C PRO A 607 1.35 -3.09 -21.19
N VAL A 608 2.67 -3.02 -21.39
CA VAL A 608 3.37 -1.87 -21.96
C VAL A 608 2.82 -1.43 -23.33
N GLY A 609 2.15 -2.32 -24.05
CA GLY A 609 1.43 -2.02 -25.28
C GLY A 609 0.41 -0.89 -25.13
N GLN A 610 -0.22 -0.75 -23.97
CA GLN A 610 -1.15 0.35 -23.67
C GLN A 610 -0.46 1.73 -23.76
N ALA A 611 0.74 1.84 -23.22
CA ALA A 611 1.55 3.07 -23.30
C ALA A 611 2.02 3.34 -24.75
N GLN A 612 2.38 2.29 -25.50
CA GLN A 612 2.83 2.41 -26.88
C GLN A 612 1.68 2.84 -27.81
N GLU A 613 0.47 2.30 -27.63
CA GLU A 613 -0.71 2.73 -28.38
C GLU A 613 -1.00 4.21 -28.16
N LEU A 614 -1.02 4.68 -26.90
CA LEU A 614 -1.24 6.08 -26.56
C LEU A 614 -0.15 6.98 -27.16
N TYR A 615 1.11 6.60 -27.02
CA TYR A 615 2.25 7.36 -27.57
C TYR A 615 2.11 7.55 -29.09
N MET A 616 1.82 6.48 -29.82
CA MET A 616 1.67 6.54 -31.27
C MET A 616 0.45 7.39 -31.69
N GLY A 617 -0.66 7.27 -30.95
CA GLY A 617 -1.85 8.06 -31.20
C GLY A 617 -1.61 9.56 -31.02
N LEU A 618 -0.94 9.96 -29.92
CA LEU A 618 -0.59 11.36 -29.65
C LEU A 618 0.42 11.90 -30.65
N LYS A 619 1.46 11.12 -30.95
CA LYS A 619 2.49 11.50 -31.94
C LYS A 619 1.89 11.75 -33.34
N LYS A 620 0.93 10.93 -33.78
CA LYS A 620 0.22 11.11 -35.05
C LYS A 620 -0.76 12.28 -35.06
N ASN A 621 -1.10 12.81 -33.88
CA ASN A 621 -1.91 14.02 -33.71
C ASN A 621 -1.04 15.29 -33.51
N ASP A 622 0.27 15.19 -33.68
CA ASP A 622 1.24 16.29 -33.45
C ASP A 622 1.18 16.87 -32.02
N VAL A 623 0.75 16.05 -31.04
CA VAL A 623 0.76 16.42 -29.62
C VAL A 623 2.16 16.21 -29.07
N PRO A 624 2.73 17.20 -28.35
CA PRO A 624 4.01 16.99 -27.65
C PRO A 624 3.89 15.82 -26.67
N VAL A 625 4.64 14.75 -26.93
CA VAL A 625 4.56 13.50 -26.13
C VAL A 625 5.94 12.94 -25.90
N GLU A 626 6.17 12.49 -24.65
CA GLU A 626 7.34 11.71 -24.24
C GLU A 626 6.86 10.35 -23.72
N LEU A 627 7.54 9.26 -24.10
CA LEU A 627 7.33 7.92 -23.55
C LEU A 627 8.59 7.47 -22.85
N VAL A 628 8.50 7.19 -21.56
CA VAL A 628 9.58 6.68 -20.72
C VAL A 628 9.25 5.28 -20.26
N LEU A 629 10.09 4.31 -20.59
CA LEU A 629 9.98 2.94 -20.17
C LEU A 629 11.04 2.63 -19.12
N TYR A 630 10.62 2.12 -17.98
CA TYR A 630 11.51 1.72 -16.90
C TYR A 630 11.84 0.22 -17.03
N PRO A 631 13.08 -0.13 -17.41
CA PRO A 631 13.50 -1.53 -17.55
C PRO A 631 13.34 -2.30 -16.24
N ARG A 632 12.95 -3.58 -16.30
CA ARG A 632 12.77 -4.50 -15.17
C ARG A 632 11.60 -4.17 -14.24
N GLU A 633 11.03 -2.96 -14.31
CA GLU A 633 9.91 -2.58 -13.44
C GLU A 633 8.62 -3.27 -13.85
N PRO A 634 7.93 -3.92 -12.90
CA PRO A 634 6.57 -4.43 -13.09
C PRO A 634 5.54 -3.30 -13.03
N HIS A 635 4.32 -3.58 -12.57
CA HIS A 635 3.25 -2.56 -12.45
C HIS A 635 3.54 -1.43 -11.47
N GLY A 636 4.43 -1.63 -10.51
CA GLY A 636 4.93 -0.60 -9.59
C GLY A 636 6.42 -0.38 -9.76
N LEU A 637 6.93 0.81 -9.42
CA LEU A 637 8.36 1.07 -9.43
C LEU A 637 9.00 0.52 -8.15
N LEU A 638 10.03 -0.29 -8.31
CA LEU A 638 10.76 -0.96 -7.22
C LEU A 638 12.17 -0.39 -7.03
N GLU A 639 12.80 0.09 -8.11
CA GLU A 639 14.15 0.62 -8.07
C GLU A 639 14.15 2.10 -7.65
N PRO A 640 14.87 2.48 -6.58
CA PRO A 640 14.86 3.86 -6.07
C PRO A 640 15.25 4.93 -7.09
N ARG A 641 16.18 4.64 -8.01
CA ARG A 641 16.54 5.59 -9.08
C ARG A 641 15.38 5.82 -10.05
N HIS A 642 14.59 4.79 -10.36
CA HIS A 642 13.40 4.94 -11.20
C HIS A 642 12.31 5.75 -10.50
N MET A 643 12.16 5.58 -9.19
CA MET A 643 11.23 6.39 -8.38
C MET A 643 11.61 7.87 -8.38
N VAL A 644 12.91 8.18 -8.23
CA VAL A 644 13.44 9.55 -8.32
C VAL A 644 13.23 10.12 -9.72
N ASP A 645 13.63 9.37 -10.76
CA ASP A 645 13.52 9.80 -12.16
C ASP A 645 12.06 10.11 -12.54
N LYS A 646 11.11 9.25 -12.13
CA LYS A 646 9.67 9.47 -12.34
C LYS A 646 9.22 10.81 -11.78
N LEU A 647 9.51 11.10 -10.52
CA LEU A 647 9.10 12.34 -9.86
C LEU A 647 9.81 13.57 -10.46
N ALA A 648 11.11 13.47 -10.71
CA ALA A 648 11.89 14.57 -11.28
C ALA A 648 11.45 14.91 -12.70
N ARG A 649 11.17 13.89 -13.55
CA ARG A 649 10.66 14.11 -14.92
C ARG A 649 9.29 14.74 -14.92
N GLU A 650 8.35 14.27 -14.08
CA GLU A 650 7.02 14.88 -13.97
C GLU A 650 7.14 16.36 -13.57
N LEU A 651 7.93 16.68 -12.54
CA LEU A 651 8.13 18.05 -12.09
C LEU A 651 8.73 18.92 -13.20
N ALA A 652 9.74 18.43 -13.93
CA ALA A 652 10.35 19.12 -15.04
C ALA A 652 9.37 19.35 -16.21
N PHE A 653 8.58 18.30 -16.54
CA PHE A 653 7.57 18.38 -17.60
C PHE A 653 6.48 19.38 -17.25
N PHE A 654 5.95 19.33 -16.04
CA PHE A 654 4.95 20.29 -15.58
C PHE A 654 5.50 21.72 -15.43
N ALA A 655 6.75 21.87 -15.01
CA ALA A 655 7.39 23.19 -15.01
C ALA A 655 7.44 23.80 -16.42
N LYS A 656 7.81 23.01 -17.42
CA LYS A 656 7.90 23.44 -18.82
C LYS A 656 6.54 23.91 -19.39
N TYR A 657 5.47 23.14 -19.17
CA TYR A 657 4.20 23.36 -19.86
C TYR A 657 3.16 24.11 -19.03
N VAL A 658 3.26 24.10 -17.70
CA VAL A 658 2.25 24.67 -16.80
C VAL A 658 2.75 25.94 -16.10
N LEU A 659 3.99 25.94 -15.60
CA LEU A 659 4.52 27.06 -14.83
C LEU A 659 5.15 28.14 -15.74
N GLY A 660 5.54 27.76 -16.96
CA GLY A 660 6.26 28.62 -17.89
C GLY A 660 7.75 28.81 -17.51
N PRO A 661 8.54 29.52 -18.32
CA PRO A 661 9.92 29.78 -17.98
C PRO A 661 9.98 30.54 -16.64
N ARG A 662 10.64 29.94 -15.64
CA ARG A 662 11.01 30.68 -14.42
C ARG A 662 11.95 31.79 -14.84
N THR A 663 11.51 33.04 -14.72
CA THR A 663 12.45 34.16 -14.61
C THR A 663 13.26 33.84 -13.35
N LEU A 664 14.52 33.46 -13.55
CA LEU A 664 15.51 33.39 -12.47
C LEU A 664 15.59 34.82 -11.89
N GLN A 665 14.93 35.04 -10.76
CA GLN A 665 15.16 36.20 -9.92
C GLN A 665 16.21 35.87 -8.87
#